data_5975d39d06540c33fb0cb89db013b481
#
_entry.id   5975d39d06540c33fb0cb89db013b481
#
_cell.length_a   1.000
_cell.length_b   1.000
_cell.length_c   1.000
_cell.angle_alpha   90.00
_cell.angle_beta   90.00
_cell.angle_gamma   90.00
#
_symmetry.space_group_name_H-M   'P 1'
#
loop_
_entity.id
_entity.type
_entity.pdbx_description
1 polymer ?
#
loop_
_entity_poly.entity_id
_entity_poly.type
_entity_poly.pdbx_seq_one_letter_code
_entity_poly.pdbx_strand_id
1 'polypeptide(L)'
;MAGTFGRFAAAPIGPLLVARDGGLTLATTAAADLNRMARSDIAQTEGTVGVEFAVWGEDEMAAVVGIVTGSAPLDAYPGASAGGLGWNLAAGRLVINGSAAAVGLPFVGRGDTAGLLVEIGRPNRVKLYRNGELVHQRDFVMAGPLYFAAALAATEAGGLNMAVNAGQWGARSPAAAAGWGLAEPAAEVVRLSDMDWLTAPGDTPSNARFEGVLAEGINLVSEINFWPWGGEPVSQTSAAECTVLDAEGRLDELAQRGVSGLPVQIRMGSEAGMLNDTVPVFRFSVDRVEINDDGSKTLHFKDAHDDLDGTINRGVFLPNITGLAWKPQPVVIGAVASVPAMGANSDATAMFVADGPVFADVVMDRGDTMEPGTYTVSPDGQQLIMKSPPVTPVVADLSSVGPGQQPATLQQAMGDIMGRLGKSAWVATDCAAIDAATGYAGIGYYAGNAITGRDAMSAILPSYSAACYQDPSGALRFTRVVAPESYTGAPAFDLGEVDLAEDLLCVPDDAPNLTRRMAYRPNAQALSASDLVTDVVDVPQWRRDELGGLFRAQVYGAGALHPHYRRADAADPIVALFWRATDAQAEIDRVVAIYRQQRFFYRVSVRGDQELAPQPGQIGRITYSRYGLAGGKRVLVRRVERNPAMGDVVLTVWG
;
A
#
# COMPACT_ATOMS: atom_id res chain seq x y z
N MET A 1 -23.34 -13.16 -13.90
CA MET A 1 -23.17 -14.64 -13.65
C MET A 1 -22.09 -14.81 -12.60
N ALA A 2 -22.38 -15.52 -11.49
CA ALA A 2 -21.38 -15.80 -10.48
C ALA A 2 -20.21 -16.55 -11.14
N GLY A 3 -19.00 -16.05 -10.95
CA GLY A 3 -17.79 -16.76 -11.38
C GLY A 3 -17.80 -18.16 -10.79
N THR A 4 -17.50 -19.18 -11.60
CA THR A 4 -17.51 -20.57 -11.14
C THR A 4 -16.15 -20.84 -10.51
N PHE A 5 -16.05 -20.71 -9.18
CA PHE A 5 -14.86 -21.11 -8.43
C PHE A 5 -14.83 -22.63 -8.27
N GLY A 6 -13.62 -23.18 -8.18
CA GLY A 6 -13.44 -24.59 -7.88
C GLY A 6 -14.03 -24.96 -6.52
N ARG A 7 -14.75 -26.06 -6.47
CA ARG A 7 -15.37 -26.63 -5.28
C ARG A 7 -15.20 -28.14 -5.28
N PHE A 8 -15.43 -28.80 -4.17
CA PHE A 8 -15.45 -30.25 -4.15
C PHE A 8 -16.59 -30.76 -5.02
N ALA A 9 -16.30 -31.67 -5.94
CA ALA A 9 -17.31 -32.28 -6.81
C ALA A 9 -18.33 -33.04 -5.96
N ALA A 10 -19.61 -32.96 -6.33
CA ALA A 10 -20.65 -33.77 -5.69
C ALA A 10 -20.45 -35.26 -5.91
N ALA A 11 -19.77 -35.65 -6.99
CA ALA A 11 -19.29 -37.00 -7.32
C ALA A 11 -18.15 -36.89 -8.36
N PRO A 12 -17.10 -37.72 -8.29
CA PRO A 12 -16.89 -38.79 -7.32
C PRO A 12 -16.23 -38.30 -6.02
N ILE A 13 -16.79 -38.69 -4.88
CA ILE A 13 -16.25 -38.49 -3.54
C ILE A 13 -16.05 -39.86 -2.91
N GLY A 14 -14.97 -40.03 -2.13
CA GLY A 14 -14.76 -41.27 -1.37
C GLY A 14 -15.92 -41.56 -0.40
N PRO A 15 -16.27 -42.81 -0.16
CA PRO A 15 -17.54 -43.24 0.44
C PRO A 15 -17.73 -42.81 1.90
N LEU A 16 -16.92 -42.15 2.58
CA LEU A 16 -17.08 -41.66 3.96
C LEU A 16 -16.98 -40.16 4.05
N LEU A 17 -17.00 -39.45 2.93
CA LEU A 17 -16.93 -38.01 2.87
C LEU A 17 -18.20 -37.45 2.21
N VAL A 18 -18.58 -36.27 2.57
CA VAL A 18 -19.70 -35.54 1.96
C VAL A 18 -19.29 -34.06 1.70
N ALA A 19 -19.59 -33.61 0.49
CA ALA A 19 -19.48 -32.18 0.17
C ALA A 19 -20.78 -31.49 0.59
N ARG A 20 -20.66 -30.39 1.35
CA ARG A 20 -21.74 -29.55 1.82
C ARG A 20 -21.58 -28.14 1.29
N ASP A 21 -22.58 -27.28 1.52
CA ASP A 21 -22.55 -25.85 1.16
C ASP A 21 -22.19 -25.64 -0.32
N GLY A 22 -22.83 -26.43 -1.19
CA GLY A 22 -22.55 -26.37 -2.63
C GLY A 22 -21.16 -26.87 -3.04
N GLY A 23 -20.50 -27.70 -2.21
CA GLY A 23 -19.14 -28.22 -2.46
C GLY A 23 -18.03 -27.35 -1.86
N LEU A 24 -18.37 -26.35 -1.05
CA LEU A 24 -17.39 -25.49 -0.39
C LEU A 24 -16.91 -26.03 0.96
N THR A 25 -17.58 -27.03 1.50
CA THR A 25 -17.21 -27.72 2.73
C THR A 25 -17.14 -29.23 2.50
N LEU A 26 -16.09 -29.87 2.98
CA LEU A 26 -15.94 -31.32 3.04
C LEU A 26 -16.07 -31.77 4.50
N ALA A 27 -16.90 -32.77 4.76
CA ALA A 27 -17.12 -33.32 6.09
C ALA A 27 -17.07 -34.86 6.07
N THR A 28 -16.69 -35.46 7.22
CA THR A 28 -16.78 -36.91 7.41
C THR A 28 -18.21 -37.31 7.72
N THR A 29 -18.69 -38.43 7.14
CA THR A 29 -20.04 -38.98 7.37
C THR A 29 -20.05 -40.08 8.44
N ALA A 30 -18.88 -40.66 8.73
CA ALA A 30 -18.65 -41.66 9.76
C ALA A 30 -17.15 -41.63 10.11
N ALA A 31 -16.71 -42.51 11.01
CA ALA A 31 -15.29 -42.76 11.20
C ALA A 31 -14.61 -43.03 9.86
N ALA A 32 -13.64 -42.20 9.51
CA ALA A 32 -12.95 -42.21 8.23
C ALA A 32 -11.44 -42.23 8.42
N ASP A 33 -10.74 -42.92 7.53
CA ASP A 33 -9.28 -42.87 7.43
C ASP A 33 -8.84 -41.97 6.27
N LEU A 34 -7.53 -41.68 6.18
CA LEU A 34 -6.98 -40.85 5.11
C LEU A 34 -7.04 -41.50 3.70
N ASN A 35 -7.48 -42.75 3.58
CA ASN A 35 -7.55 -43.44 2.30
C ASN A 35 -8.82 -43.11 1.51
N ARG A 36 -9.35 -41.91 1.71
CA ARG A 36 -10.52 -41.39 0.97
C ARG A 36 -10.27 -39.94 0.63
N MET A 37 -10.49 -39.54 -0.61
CA MET A 37 -10.37 -38.15 -0.98
C MET A 37 -11.58 -37.65 -1.76
N ALA A 38 -11.78 -36.33 -1.69
CA ALA A 38 -12.61 -35.58 -2.60
C ALA A 38 -11.70 -34.70 -3.47
N ARG A 39 -12.10 -34.49 -4.72
CA ARG A 39 -11.40 -33.57 -5.63
C ARG A 39 -12.34 -32.51 -6.16
N SER A 40 -11.75 -31.42 -6.71
CA SER A 40 -12.52 -30.33 -7.29
C SER A 40 -13.28 -30.76 -8.54
N ASP A 41 -14.34 -30.04 -8.83
CA ASP A 41 -15.13 -30.15 -10.06
C ASP A 41 -14.46 -29.49 -11.27
N ILE A 42 -13.51 -28.59 -11.04
CA ILE A 42 -12.78 -27.82 -12.06
C ILE A 42 -11.32 -28.27 -12.11
N ALA A 43 -10.85 -28.58 -13.31
CA ALA A 43 -9.46 -28.89 -13.60
C ALA A 43 -8.73 -27.64 -14.14
N GLN A 44 -7.44 -27.58 -13.87
CA GLN A 44 -6.54 -26.56 -14.41
C GLN A 44 -5.47 -27.18 -15.30
N THR A 45 -5.17 -26.53 -16.42
CA THR A 45 -4.20 -27.01 -17.40
C THR A 45 -3.01 -26.07 -17.61
N GLU A 46 -3.15 -24.81 -17.20
CA GLU A 46 -2.14 -23.78 -17.40
C GLU A 46 -2.28 -22.64 -16.38
N GLY A 47 -1.26 -21.81 -16.27
CA GLY A 47 -1.26 -20.58 -15.45
C GLY A 47 -0.81 -20.80 -14.01
N THR A 48 -1.03 -19.78 -13.20
CA THR A 48 -0.81 -19.82 -11.76
C THR A 48 -2.16 -19.86 -11.06
N VAL A 49 -2.41 -20.92 -10.32
CA VAL A 49 -3.70 -21.20 -9.66
C VAL A 49 -3.47 -21.55 -8.19
N GLY A 50 -4.43 -21.25 -7.34
CA GLY A 50 -4.27 -21.49 -5.92
C GLY A 50 -5.56 -21.79 -5.20
N VAL A 51 -5.42 -22.46 -4.06
CA VAL A 51 -6.52 -22.84 -3.18
C VAL A 51 -6.05 -22.77 -1.72
N GLU A 52 -6.93 -22.36 -0.83
CA GLU A 52 -6.71 -22.32 0.61
C GLU A 52 -7.73 -23.22 1.32
N PHE A 53 -7.26 -23.98 2.29
CA PHE A 53 -8.07 -24.90 3.09
C PHE A 53 -8.05 -24.46 4.55
N ALA A 54 -9.21 -24.33 5.17
CA ALA A 54 -9.37 -24.16 6.60
C ALA A 54 -9.95 -25.44 7.20
N VAL A 55 -9.33 -25.94 8.26
CA VAL A 55 -9.72 -27.19 8.91
C VAL A 55 -10.24 -26.92 10.33
N TRP A 56 -11.37 -27.51 10.70
CA TRP A 56 -11.95 -27.44 12.03
C TRP A 56 -12.69 -28.74 12.40
N GLY A 57 -12.97 -28.96 13.67
CA GLY A 57 -13.66 -30.13 14.20
C GLY A 57 -13.24 -30.40 15.62
N GLU A 58 -13.76 -31.47 16.21
CA GLU A 58 -13.48 -31.89 17.60
C GLU A 58 -12.35 -32.91 17.68
N ASP A 59 -12.17 -33.72 16.65
CA ASP A 59 -11.17 -34.79 16.59
C ASP A 59 -9.73 -34.29 16.41
N GLU A 60 -8.76 -35.16 16.71
CA GLU A 60 -7.36 -34.97 16.34
C GLU A 60 -7.24 -34.83 14.83
N MET A 61 -6.47 -33.83 14.43
CA MET A 61 -6.40 -33.43 13.03
C MET A 61 -5.60 -34.42 12.18
N ALA A 62 -6.29 -35.15 11.32
CA ALA A 62 -5.66 -35.94 10.26
C ALA A 62 -6.26 -35.51 8.91
N ALA A 63 -5.59 -34.56 8.25
CA ALA A 63 -5.99 -34.04 6.95
C ALA A 63 -4.81 -34.02 5.99
N VAL A 64 -5.06 -34.34 4.73
CA VAL A 64 -4.12 -34.19 3.61
C VAL A 64 -4.78 -33.33 2.55
N VAL A 65 -4.13 -32.23 2.18
CA VAL A 65 -4.55 -31.38 1.08
C VAL A 65 -3.55 -31.47 -0.07
N GLY A 66 -3.99 -31.34 -1.29
CA GLY A 66 -3.06 -31.52 -2.40
C GLY A 66 -3.64 -31.32 -3.78
N ILE A 67 -2.89 -31.78 -4.75
CA ILE A 67 -3.18 -31.72 -6.19
C ILE A 67 -3.12 -33.11 -6.77
N VAL A 68 -4.09 -33.44 -7.61
CA VAL A 68 -4.18 -34.74 -8.27
C VAL A 68 -4.53 -34.59 -9.75
N THR A 69 -4.15 -35.58 -10.55
CA THR A 69 -4.64 -35.71 -11.92
C THR A 69 -6.04 -36.39 -11.95
N GLY A 70 -6.74 -36.28 -13.08
CA GLY A 70 -8.06 -36.92 -13.24
C GLY A 70 -8.05 -38.43 -13.08
N SER A 71 -6.90 -39.09 -13.27
CA SER A 71 -6.70 -40.53 -13.13
C SER A 71 -6.32 -41.00 -11.72
N ALA A 72 -6.09 -40.08 -10.78
CA ALA A 72 -5.74 -40.44 -9.40
C ALA A 72 -6.91 -41.18 -8.72
N PRO A 73 -6.64 -42.30 -8.02
CA PRO A 73 -7.69 -43.11 -7.39
C PRO A 73 -8.28 -42.35 -6.18
N LEU A 74 -9.59 -42.43 -5.98
CA LEU A 74 -10.30 -41.75 -4.90
C LEU A 74 -10.26 -42.51 -3.56
N ASP A 75 -9.78 -43.72 -3.56
CA ASP A 75 -9.56 -44.59 -2.40
C ASP A 75 -8.13 -44.44 -1.82
N ALA A 76 -7.48 -43.32 -2.09
CA ALA A 76 -6.19 -42.93 -1.55
C ALA A 76 -6.19 -41.47 -1.19
N TYR A 77 -5.27 -40.99 -0.34
CA TYR A 77 -5.10 -39.56 -0.06
C TYR A 77 -4.28 -38.89 -1.19
N PRO A 78 -4.41 -37.57 -1.37
CA PRO A 78 -3.58 -36.84 -2.33
C PRO A 78 -2.08 -37.11 -2.11
N GLY A 79 -1.38 -37.50 -3.18
CA GLY A 79 0.06 -37.83 -3.12
C GLY A 79 0.38 -39.30 -2.81
N ALA A 80 -0.58 -40.14 -2.37
CA ALA A 80 -0.33 -41.54 -2.04
C ALA A 80 -0.01 -42.42 -3.26
N SER A 81 -0.50 -42.04 -4.44
CA SER A 81 -0.33 -42.77 -5.69
C SER A 81 0.24 -41.90 -6.80
N ALA A 82 0.55 -42.54 -7.94
CA ALA A 82 0.95 -41.82 -9.14
C ALA A 82 -0.08 -40.77 -9.56
N GLY A 83 0.36 -39.59 -10.01
CA GLY A 83 -0.52 -38.48 -10.37
C GLY A 83 -1.06 -37.69 -9.19
N GLY A 84 -0.43 -37.79 -8.01
CA GLY A 84 -0.81 -37.03 -6.82
C GLY A 84 0.35 -36.35 -6.10
N LEU A 85 0.07 -35.18 -5.55
CA LEU A 85 0.89 -34.44 -4.59
C LEU A 85 0.00 -34.13 -3.38
N GLY A 86 0.46 -34.44 -2.17
CA GLY A 86 -0.29 -34.19 -0.94
C GLY A 86 0.58 -33.68 0.20
N TRP A 87 0.09 -32.66 0.86
CA TRP A 87 0.64 -32.14 2.11
C TRP A 87 -0.18 -32.69 3.28
N ASN A 88 0.44 -33.59 4.05
CA ASN A 88 -0.14 -34.07 5.31
C ASN A 88 0.04 -33.00 6.38
N LEU A 89 -1.07 -32.38 6.77
CA LEU A 89 -1.09 -31.23 7.65
C LEU A 89 -0.66 -31.57 9.08
N ALA A 90 -1.07 -32.75 9.56
CA ALA A 90 -0.73 -33.22 10.91
C ALA A 90 0.72 -33.74 11.02
N ALA A 91 1.20 -34.40 9.97
CA ALA A 91 2.54 -34.99 10.00
C ALA A 91 3.65 -34.03 9.49
N GLY A 92 3.29 -32.84 8.98
CA GLY A 92 4.24 -31.89 8.38
C GLY A 92 5.03 -32.53 7.24
N ARG A 93 4.37 -33.25 6.34
CA ARG A 93 5.01 -34.08 5.32
C ARG A 93 4.40 -33.84 3.93
N LEU A 94 5.26 -33.55 2.96
CA LEU A 94 4.86 -33.51 1.55
C LEU A 94 5.15 -34.85 0.88
N VAL A 95 4.17 -35.43 0.20
CA VAL A 95 4.27 -36.69 -0.52
C VAL A 95 3.94 -36.44 -2.01
N ILE A 96 4.76 -36.96 -2.91
CA ILE A 96 4.57 -36.87 -4.36
C ILE A 96 4.71 -38.25 -4.95
N ASN A 97 3.69 -38.70 -5.68
CA ASN A 97 3.65 -40.02 -6.36
C ASN A 97 4.05 -41.18 -5.43
N GLY A 98 3.52 -41.21 -4.22
CA GLY A 98 3.80 -42.22 -3.21
C GLY A 98 5.12 -42.09 -2.43
N SER A 99 5.94 -41.12 -2.75
CA SER A 99 7.23 -40.92 -2.11
C SER A 99 7.29 -39.63 -1.28
N ALA A 100 7.90 -39.68 -0.09
CA ALA A 100 8.10 -38.49 0.71
C ALA A 100 9.05 -37.52 0.00
N ALA A 101 8.57 -36.32 -0.28
CA ALA A 101 9.28 -35.29 -1.00
C ALA A 101 9.85 -34.21 -0.06
N ALA A 102 9.22 -33.96 1.09
CA ALA A 102 9.73 -33.13 2.18
C ALA A 102 9.17 -33.63 3.52
N VAL A 103 9.90 -33.42 4.60
CA VAL A 103 9.52 -33.74 5.98
C VAL A 103 9.91 -32.56 6.89
N GLY A 104 9.26 -32.47 8.08
CA GLY A 104 9.53 -31.37 9.01
C GLY A 104 8.89 -30.04 8.59
N LEU A 105 7.86 -30.07 7.73
CA LEU A 105 7.06 -28.89 7.43
C LEU A 105 6.24 -28.50 8.68
N PRO A 106 5.85 -27.22 8.82
CA PRO A 106 5.03 -26.80 9.94
C PRO A 106 3.73 -27.61 10.03
N PHE A 107 3.34 -27.94 11.27
CA PHE A 107 2.03 -28.47 11.57
C PHE A 107 0.96 -27.40 11.28
N VAL A 108 -0.12 -27.78 10.61
CA VAL A 108 -1.29 -26.93 10.38
C VAL A 108 -2.41 -27.42 11.26
N GLY A 109 -2.75 -26.64 12.28
CA GLY A 109 -3.69 -27.01 13.33
C GLY A 109 -5.09 -26.42 13.11
N ARG A 110 -5.96 -26.65 14.13
CA ARG A 110 -7.31 -26.08 14.16
C ARG A 110 -7.24 -24.55 14.14
N GLY A 111 -7.99 -23.92 13.23
CA GLY A 111 -8.00 -22.47 13.03
C GLY A 111 -6.90 -21.94 12.13
N ASP A 112 -5.93 -22.78 11.74
CA ASP A 112 -4.97 -22.45 10.71
C ASP A 112 -5.54 -22.63 9.30
N THR A 113 -4.89 -22.02 8.32
CA THR A 113 -5.14 -22.25 6.90
C THR A 113 -3.94 -22.87 6.21
N ALA A 114 -4.19 -23.82 5.30
CA ALA A 114 -3.20 -24.41 4.41
C ALA A 114 -3.45 -23.91 3.00
N GLY A 115 -2.52 -23.16 2.42
CA GLY A 115 -2.60 -22.65 1.05
C GLY A 115 -1.70 -23.42 0.09
N LEU A 116 -2.21 -23.75 -1.10
CA LEU A 116 -1.45 -24.32 -2.20
C LEU A 116 -1.52 -23.40 -3.41
N LEU A 117 -0.39 -22.85 -3.82
CA LEU A 117 -0.24 -22.11 -5.07
C LEU A 117 0.52 -22.97 -6.07
N VAL A 118 -0.03 -23.19 -7.24
CA VAL A 118 0.53 -24.05 -8.29
C VAL A 118 0.82 -23.21 -9.52
N GLU A 119 2.06 -23.17 -9.93
CA GLU A 119 2.51 -22.62 -11.20
C GLU A 119 2.58 -23.80 -12.19
N ILE A 120 1.63 -23.87 -13.12
CA ILE A 120 1.54 -24.97 -14.10
C ILE A 120 2.49 -24.68 -15.26
N GLY A 121 3.50 -25.53 -15.41
CA GLY A 121 4.56 -25.36 -16.40
C GLY A 121 5.32 -26.66 -16.67
N ARG A 122 6.58 -26.56 -17.07
CA ARG A 122 7.47 -27.70 -17.26
C ARG A 122 8.85 -27.44 -16.66
N PRO A 123 9.12 -27.85 -15.40
CA PRO A 123 8.22 -28.55 -14.45
C PRO A 123 7.13 -27.66 -13.88
N ASN A 124 6.10 -28.25 -13.28
CA ASN A 124 5.16 -27.55 -12.42
C ASN A 124 5.85 -27.17 -11.10
N ARG A 125 5.40 -26.10 -10.45
CA ARG A 125 5.89 -25.71 -9.13
C ARG A 125 4.75 -25.56 -8.15
N VAL A 126 4.90 -26.10 -6.94
CA VAL A 126 3.98 -25.86 -5.83
C VAL A 126 4.65 -25.01 -4.76
N LYS A 127 3.90 -24.04 -4.25
CA LYS A 127 4.25 -23.27 -3.06
C LYS A 127 3.20 -23.56 -1.98
N LEU A 128 3.65 -23.89 -0.78
CA LEU A 128 2.81 -24.23 0.37
C LEU A 128 2.83 -23.05 1.36
N TYR A 129 1.66 -22.67 1.82
CA TYR A 129 1.49 -21.56 2.75
C TYR A 129 0.76 -22.02 4.02
N ARG A 130 1.18 -21.53 5.19
CA ARG A 130 0.43 -21.65 6.44
C ARG A 130 0.05 -20.24 6.88
N ASN A 131 -1.23 -19.97 7.07
CA ASN A 131 -1.76 -18.64 7.47
C ASN A 131 -1.23 -17.49 6.60
N GLY A 132 -1.03 -17.74 5.29
CA GLY A 132 -0.50 -16.75 4.36
C GLY A 132 1.03 -16.71 4.23
N GLU A 133 1.77 -17.35 5.13
CA GLU A 133 3.23 -17.40 5.11
C GLU A 133 3.75 -18.59 4.28
N LEU A 134 4.72 -18.34 3.39
CA LEU A 134 5.34 -19.39 2.56
C LEU A 134 6.19 -20.31 3.45
N VAL A 135 5.81 -21.58 3.54
CA VAL A 135 6.53 -22.57 4.35
C VAL A 135 7.36 -23.54 3.53
N HIS A 136 7.05 -23.76 2.27
CA HIS A 136 7.80 -24.62 1.37
C HIS A 136 7.49 -24.34 -0.09
N GLN A 137 8.46 -24.61 -0.97
CA GLN A 137 8.23 -24.66 -2.42
C GLN A 137 8.98 -25.82 -3.06
N ARG A 138 8.41 -26.40 -4.11
CA ARG A 138 9.01 -27.52 -4.83
C ARG A 138 8.52 -27.64 -6.26
N ASP A 139 9.43 -28.02 -7.14
CA ASP A 139 9.12 -28.43 -8.50
C ASP A 139 8.65 -29.88 -8.52
N PHE A 140 7.65 -30.19 -9.35
CA PHE A 140 7.12 -31.53 -9.54
C PHE A 140 6.67 -31.76 -10.99
N VAL A 141 6.57 -33.04 -11.38
CA VAL A 141 6.15 -33.42 -12.72
C VAL A 141 4.83 -34.20 -12.62
N MET A 142 3.78 -33.65 -13.18
CA MET A 142 2.49 -34.30 -13.42
C MET A 142 1.98 -33.89 -14.80
N ALA A 143 1.44 -34.84 -15.55
CA ALA A 143 0.91 -34.59 -16.88
C ALA A 143 -0.62 -34.63 -16.86
N GLY A 144 -1.22 -33.70 -17.62
CA GLY A 144 -2.69 -33.60 -17.78
C GLY A 144 -3.32 -32.57 -16.84
N PRO A 145 -4.66 -32.50 -16.90
CA PRO A 145 -5.41 -31.55 -16.05
C PRO A 145 -5.22 -31.83 -14.56
N LEU A 146 -5.01 -30.80 -13.78
CA LEU A 146 -4.79 -30.85 -12.34
C LEU A 146 -6.06 -30.41 -11.58
N TYR A 147 -6.36 -31.11 -10.50
CA TYR A 147 -7.47 -30.84 -9.60
C TYR A 147 -6.93 -30.63 -8.19
N PHE A 148 -7.46 -29.69 -7.42
CA PHE A 148 -7.20 -29.74 -6.00
C PHE A 148 -7.96 -30.91 -5.36
N ALA A 149 -7.42 -31.44 -4.27
CA ALA A 149 -8.00 -32.57 -3.58
C ALA A 149 -7.74 -32.48 -2.07
N ALA A 150 -8.63 -33.11 -1.29
CA ALA A 150 -8.49 -33.22 0.15
C ALA A 150 -8.95 -34.59 0.65
N ALA A 151 -8.28 -35.08 1.68
CA ALA A 151 -8.66 -36.25 2.45
C ALA A 151 -8.73 -35.88 3.94
N LEU A 152 -9.76 -36.36 4.63
CA LEU A 152 -9.98 -36.16 6.06
C LEU A 152 -10.06 -37.51 6.76
N ALA A 153 -9.48 -37.64 7.96
CA ALA A 153 -9.69 -38.76 8.84
C ALA A 153 -10.27 -38.27 10.16
N ALA A 154 -11.32 -38.97 10.64
CA ALA A 154 -12.00 -38.65 11.88
C ALA A 154 -12.48 -39.96 12.55
N THR A 155 -12.66 -39.94 13.88
CA THR A 155 -13.14 -41.06 14.66
C THR A 155 -14.66 -41.21 14.60
N GLU A 156 -15.37 -40.13 14.24
CA GLU A 156 -16.83 -40.10 14.14
C GLU A 156 -17.35 -39.22 12.99
N ALA A 157 -18.65 -39.28 12.73
CA ALA A 157 -19.30 -38.46 11.72
C ALA A 157 -19.27 -36.97 12.10
N GLY A 158 -18.76 -36.14 11.20
CA GLY A 158 -18.65 -34.68 11.43
C GLY A 158 -17.53 -34.28 12.38
N GLY A 159 -16.72 -35.22 12.87
CA GLY A 159 -15.60 -34.95 13.78
C GLY A 159 -14.52 -34.06 13.18
N LEU A 160 -14.38 -34.08 11.83
CA LEU A 160 -13.48 -33.20 11.10
C LEU A 160 -14.18 -32.59 9.89
N ASN A 161 -14.01 -31.32 9.71
CA ASN A 161 -14.54 -30.54 8.59
C ASN A 161 -13.45 -29.68 7.95
N MET A 162 -13.59 -29.41 6.67
CA MET A 162 -12.66 -28.55 5.91
C MET A 162 -13.44 -27.65 4.96
N ALA A 163 -13.21 -26.33 5.05
CA ALA A 163 -13.66 -25.39 4.02
C ALA A 163 -12.58 -25.18 2.97
N VAL A 164 -13.02 -24.93 1.73
CA VAL A 164 -12.15 -24.56 0.63
C VAL A 164 -12.44 -23.14 0.19
N ASN A 165 -11.37 -22.35 0.06
CA ASN A 165 -11.38 -21.03 -0.56
C ASN A 165 -10.57 -21.12 -1.86
N ALA A 166 -11.25 -21.16 -2.99
CA ALA A 166 -10.64 -21.18 -4.31
C ALA A 166 -10.73 -19.80 -5.00
N GLY A 167 -10.78 -18.73 -4.21
CA GLY A 167 -10.88 -17.35 -4.65
C GLY A 167 -12.22 -16.68 -4.38
N GLN A 168 -13.22 -17.40 -3.84
CA GLN A 168 -14.57 -16.85 -3.60
C GLN A 168 -14.68 -15.98 -2.33
N TRP A 169 -13.70 -16.02 -1.43
CA TRP A 169 -13.64 -15.23 -0.19
C TRP A 169 -12.34 -14.47 -0.10
N GLY A 170 -12.27 -13.51 0.83
CA GLY A 170 -11.03 -12.78 1.11
C GLY A 170 -9.87 -13.73 1.42
N ALA A 171 -8.77 -13.57 0.69
CA ALA A 171 -7.61 -14.45 0.79
C ALA A 171 -6.74 -14.14 2.01
N ARG A 172 -6.33 -15.17 2.76
CA ARG A 172 -5.28 -15.06 3.76
C ARG A 172 -3.90 -15.38 3.20
N SER A 173 -3.85 -16.00 2.02
CA SER A 173 -2.61 -16.38 1.35
C SER A 173 -2.62 -16.00 -0.13
N PRO A 174 -1.46 -15.86 -0.78
CA PRO A 174 -1.36 -15.74 -2.23
C PRO A 174 -2.01 -16.90 -2.99
N ALA A 175 -2.11 -18.08 -2.37
CA ALA A 175 -2.77 -19.24 -2.93
C ALA A 175 -4.26 -18.99 -3.17
N ALA A 176 -5.00 -18.48 -2.18
CA ALA A 176 -6.41 -18.15 -2.34
C ALA A 176 -6.61 -16.94 -3.28
N ALA A 177 -5.69 -15.97 -3.27
CA ALA A 177 -5.74 -14.82 -4.16
C ALA A 177 -5.56 -15.19 -5.64
N ALA A 178 -4.78 -16.25 -5.94
CA ALA A 178 -4.61 -16.74 -7.30
C ALA A 178 -5.86 -17.47 -7.83
N GLY A 179 -6.70 -18.00 -6.92
CA GLY A 179 -7.93 -18.73 -7.24
C GLY A 179 -7.70 -20.08 -7.92
N TRP A 180 -8.70 -20.94 -7.86
CA TRP A 180 -8.75 -22.20 -8.61
C TRP A 180 -10.09 -22.29 -9.32
N GLY A 181 -10.13 -21.87 -10.54
CA GLY A 181 -11.35 -21.82 -11.33
C GLY A 181 -11.05 -21.77 -12.82
N LEU A 182 -12.07 -21.72 -13.61
CA LEU A 182 -11.93 -21.25 -14.99
C LEU A 182 -11.40 -19.83 -14.93
N ALA A 183 -10.50 -19.45 -15.85
CA ALA A 183 -10.11 -18.04 -16.04
C ALA A 183 -11.37 -17.19 -15.89
N GLU A 184 -11.31 -16.17 -15.03
CA GLU A 184 -12.46 -15.35 -14.70
C GLU A 184 -13.32 -15.16 -15.95
N PRO A 185 -14.64 -15.44 -15.89
CA PRO A 185 -15.51 -14.99 -16.96
C PRO A 185 -15.20 -13.51 -17.11
N ALA A 186 -14.88 -13.09 -18.31
CA ALA A 186 -14.41 -11.72 -18.60
C ALA A 186 -15.17 -10.77 -17.69
N ALA A 187 -14.46 -10.12 -16.78
CA ALA A 187 -15.04 -9.47 -15.60
C ALA A 187 -16.30 -8.74 -16.03
N GLU A 188 -17.45 -9.04 -15.40
CA GLU A 188 -18.71 -8.41 -15.77
C GLU A 188 -18.52 -6.91 -15.56
N VAL A 189 -18.29 -6.19 -16.64
CA VAL A 189 -18.07 -4.76 -16.60
C VAL A 189 -19.43 -4.10 -16.63
N VAL A 190 -19.87 -3.58 -15.51
CA VAL A 190 -21.04 -2.72 -15.43
C VAL A 190 -20.68 -1.36 -16.02
N ARG A 191 -21.42 -0.93 -17.04
CA ARG A 191 -21.20 0.31 -17.77
C ARG A 191 -22.35 1.24 -17.52
N LEU A 192 -22.08 2.30 -16.80
CA LEU A 192 -23.05 3.34 -16.43
C LEU A 192 -22.67 4.65 -17.12
N SER A 193 -23.66 5.46 -17.46
CA SER A 193 -23.48 6.77 -18.07
C SER A 193 -24.59 7.72 -17.58
N ASP A 194 -24.40 8.99 -17.79
CA ASP A 194 -25.42 10.04 -17.63
C ASP A 194 -26.42 10.05 -18.80
N MET A 195 -26.13 9.32 -19.87
CA MET A 195 -27.02 9.15 -21.02
C MET A 195 -26.91 7.73 -21.60
N ASP A 196 -27.97 7.24 -22.23
CA ASP A 196 -27.90 5.98 -22.98
C ASP A 196 -26.94 6.13 -24.16
N TRP A 197 -25.92 5.30 -24.19
CA TRP A 197 -24.87 5.40 -25.19
C TRP A 197 -24.39 4.01 -25.67
N LEU A 198 -24.15 3.91 -26.98
CA LEU A 198 -23.61 2.71 -27.60
C LEU A 198 -22.25 3.06 -28.22
N THR A 199 -21.20 2.36 -27.83
CA THR A 199 -19.87 2.59 -28.39
C THR A 199 -19.80 2.25 -29.87
N ALA A 200 -18.98 2.97 -30.60
CA ALA A 200 -18.81 2.77 -32.04
C ALA A 200 -18.10 1.43 -32.36
N PRO A 201 -18.24 0.89 -33.59
CA PRO A 201 -17.53 -0.33 -34.00
C PRO A 201 -16.00 -0.24 -33.90
N GLY A 202 -15.43 0.95 -33.92
CA GLY A 202 -13.99 1.20 -33.78
C GLY A 202 -13.52 1.40 -32.35
N ASP A 203 -14.42 1.44 -31.39
CA ASP A 203 -14.09 1.59 -29.99
C ASP A 203 -13.62 0.28 -29.35
N THR A 204 -12.99 0.40 -28.17
CA THR A 204 -12.64 -0.73 -27.34
C THR A 204 -13.23 -0.55 -25.94
N PRO A 205 -14.29 -1.30 -25.56
CA PRO A 205 -15.00 -2.34 -26.33
C PRO A 205 -15.91 -1.75 -27.43
N SER A 206 -16.05 -2.45 -28.56
CA SER A 206 -16.95 -2.08 -29.65
C SER A 206 -18.40 -2.51 -29.37
N ASN A 207 -19.36 -1.71 -29.82
CA ASN A 207 -20.80 -1.98 -29.68
C ASN A 207 -21.23 -2.30 -28.24
N ALA A 208 -20.57 -1.74 -27.25
CA ALA A 208 -20.90 -1.91 -25.85
C ALA A 208 -21.91 -0.81 -25.42
N ARG A 209 -22.96 -1.23 -24.74
CA ARG A 209 -23.97 -0.32 -24.21
C ARG A 209 -23.51 0.25 -22.87
N PHE A 210 -23.59 1.56 -22.74
CA PHE A 210 -23.56 2.30 -21.48
C PHE A 210 -24.98 2.73 -21.16
N GLU A 211 -25.40 2.52 -19.92
CA GLU A 211 -26.78 2.81 -19.51
C GLU A 211 -26.86 4.20 -18.90
N GLY A 212 -27.80 5.00 -19.38
CA GLY A 212 -28.08 6.36 -18.93
C GLY A 212 -28.84 6.37 -17.59
N VAL A 213 -28.19 5.91 -16.54
CA VAL A 213 -28.80 5.72 -15.20
C VAL A 213 -28.15 6.54 -14.10
N LEU A 214 -27.12 7.32 -14.41
CA LEU A 214 -26.53 8.25 -13.43
C LEU A 214 -27.50 9.41 -13.19
N ALA A 215 -27.97 9.56 -11.95
CA ALA A 215 -28.91 10.62 -11.58
C ALA A 215 -28.25 12.00 -11.56
N GLU A 216 -26.97 12.04 -11.23
CA GLU A 216 -26.16 13.26 -11.15
C GLU A 216 -24.73 12.96 -11.61
N GLY A 217 -24.05 14.00 -12.11
CA GLY A 217 -22.63 13.93 -12.43
C GLY A 217 -21.79 13.77 -11.15
N ILE A 218 -20.75 12.95 -11.24
CA ILE A 218 -19.84 12.69 -10.12
C ILE A 218 -18.92 13.89 -9.93
N ASN A 219 -18.98 14.54 -8.76
CA ASN A 219 -18.06 15.62 -8.42
C ASN A 219 -16.70 15.05 -8.03
N LEU A 220 -15.66 15.38 -8.79
CA LEU A 220 -14.31 14.86 -8.63
C LEU A 220 -13.36 15.98 -8.22
N VAL A 221 -12.69 15.78 -7.10
CA VAL A 221 -11.71 16.73 -6.59
C VAL A 221 -10.37 16.02 -6.44
N SER A 222 -9.34 16.57 -7.08
CA SER A 222 -7.94 16.17 -6.89
C SER A 222 -7.13 17.37 -6.42
N GLU A 223 -6.47 17.23 -5.27
CA GLU A 223 -5.74 18.34 -4.64
C GLU A 223 -4.40 17.85 -4.12
N ILE A 224 -3.37 18.70 -4.17
CA ILE A 224 -2.08 18.50 -3.53
C ILE A 224 -1.81 19.61 -2.51
N ASN A 225 -1.14 19.25 -1.43
CA ASN A 225 -0.67 20.17 -0.43
C ASN A 225 0.84 20.00 -0.23
N PHE A 226 1.53 21.13 -0.13
CA PHE A 226 2.96 21.16 0.17
C PHE A 226 3.20 21.87 1.50
N TRP A 227 4.24 21.47 2.20
CA TRP A 227 4.82 22.42 3.12
C TRP A 227 5.38 23.61 2.29
N PRO A 228 5.03 24.89 2.56
CA PRO A 228 4.41 25.38 3.79
C PRO A 228 2.91 25.72 3.70
N TRP A 229 2.14 25.24 2.72
CA TRP A 229 0.71 25.60 2.58
C TRP A 229 -0.16 25.01 3.69
N GLY A 230 0.30 23.97 4.36
CA GLY A 230 -0.50 23.20 5.31
C GLY A 230 -1.31 22.10 4.61
N GLY A 231 -1.93 21.25 5.43
CA GLY A 231 -2.64 20.05 4.95
C GLY A 231 -1.70 18.86 4.74
N GLU A 232 -2.32 17.72 4.39
CA GLU A 232 -1.59 16.46 4.20
C GLU A 232 -0.88 16.45 2.84
N PRO A 233 0.41 16.07 2.78
CA PRO A 233 1.15 15.99 1.52
C PRO A 233 0.78 14.76 0.70
N VAL A 234 0.16 13.75 1.30
CA VAL A 234 -0.45 12.63 0.60
C VAL A 234 -1.89 13.01 0.33
N SER A 235 -2.20 13.29 -0.94
CA SER A 235 -3.54 13.68 -1.36
C SER A 235 -4.54 12.58 -0.96
N GLN A 236 -5.60 13.00 -0.31
CA GLN A 236 -6.82 12.20 -0.21
C GLN A 236 -7.76 12.72 -1.29
N THR A 237 -8.13 11.84 -2.19
CA THR A 237 -9.25 12.17 -3.07
C THR A 237 -10.50 12.14 -2.22
N SER A 238 -11.32 13.19 -2.29
CA SER A 238 -12.60 13.18 -1.60
C SER A 238 -13.40 11.97 -2.05
N ALA A 239 -13.92 11.20 -1.10
CA ALA A 239 -14.80 10.09 -1.38
C ALA A 239 -15.94 10.59 -2.28
N ALA A 240 -15.90 10.22 -3.54
CA ALA A 240 -16.95 10.53 -4.47
C ALA A 240 -18.08 9.52 -4.24
N GLU A 241 -19.30 9.97 -4.42
CA GLU A 241 -20.47 9.12 -4.47
C GLU A 241 -21.22 9.38 -5.77
N CYS A 242 -21.93 8.40 -6.25
CA CYS A 242 -22.83 8.59 -7.37
C CYS A 242 -24.15 7.86 -7.14
N THR A 243 -25.25 8.55 -7.44
CA THR A 243 -26.59 7.97 -7.38
C THR A 243 -26.95 7.40 -8.74
N VAL A 244 -27.40 6.15 -8.73
CA VAL A 244 -27.82 5.39 -9.91
C VAL A 244 -29.31 5.12 -9.83
N LEU A 245 -30.03 5.49 -10.87
CA LEU A 245 -31.45 5.19 -11.04
C LEU A 245 -31.62 3.75 -11.53
N ASP A 246 -31.78 2.81 -10.63
CA ASP A 246 -31.83 1.37 -10.94
C ASP A 246 -33.26 0.82 -10.87
N ALA A 247 -34.14 1.35 -11.71
CA ALA A 247 -35.56 0.97 -11.75
C ALA A 247 -35.79 -0.52 -12.09
N GLU A 248 -34.83 -1.18 -12.73
CA GLU A 248 -34.92 -2.60 -13.12
C GLU A 248 -34.21 -3.55 -12.14
N GLY A 249 -33.58 -3.04 -11.07
CA GLY A 249 -32.89 -3.84 -10.05
C GLY A 249 -31.64 -4.57 -10.54
N ARG A 250 -30.97 -4.07 -11.58
CA ARG A 250 -29.77 -4.71 -12.16
C ARG A 250 -28.57 -4.69 -11.22
N LEU A 251 -28.48 -3.67 -10.37
CA LEU A 251 -27.43 -3.58 -9.36
C LEU A 251 -27.79 -4.32 -8.06
N ASP A 252 -28.99 -4.90 -7.94
CA ASP A 252 -29.39 -5.67 -6.75
C ASP A 252 -28.47 -6.85 -6.51
N GLU A 253 -28.11 -7.56 -7.58
CA GLU A 253 -27.19 -8.69 -7.50
C GLU A 253 -25.79 -8.26 -7.09
N LEU A 254 -25.33 -7.11 -7.57
CA LEU A 254 -24.05 -6.51 -7.17
C LEU A 254 -24.07 -6.13 -5.68
N ALA A 255 -25.13 -5.50 -5.21
CA ALA A 255 -25.31 -5.12 -3.80
C ALA A 255 -25.32 -6.36 -2.88
N GLN A 256 -25.94 -7.46 -3.33
CA GLN A 256 -26.00 -8.73 -2.56
C GLN A 256 -24.69 -9.49 -2.51
N ARG A 257 -23.87 -9.44 -3.57
CA ARG A 257 -22.59 -10.17 -3.65
C ARG A 257 -21.44 -9.53 -2.88
N GLY A 258 -21.57 -8.28 -2.48
CA GLY A 258 -20.49 -7.47 -1.95
C GLY A 258 -19.64 -6.86 -3.06
N VAL A 259 -19.48 -5.56 -2.99
CA VAL A 259 -18.83 -4.74 -4.02
C VAL A 259 -17.53 -4.11 -3.55
N SER A 260 -17.22 -4.22 -2.26
CA SER A 260 -16.03 -3.57 -1.68
C SER A 260 -14.76 -4.00 -2.41
N GLY A 261 -14.00 -3.02 -2.88
CA GLY A 261 -12.75 -3.23 -3.60
C GLY A 261 -12.88 -3.42 -5.11
N LEU A 262 -14.12 -3.43 -5.69
CA LEU A 262 -14.26 -3.48 -7.14
C LEU A 262 -13.70 -2.20 -7.78
N PRO A 263 -12.84 -2.31 -8.82
CA PRO A 263 -12.27 -1.14 -9.46
C PRO A 263 -13.31 -0.39 -10.28
N VAL A 264 -13.29 0.94 -10.17
CA VAL A 264 -14.14 1.85 -10.95
C VAL A 264 -13.25 2.81 -11.72
N GLN A 265 -13.51 2.97 -13.01
CA GLN A 265 -12.88 4.00 -13.82
C GLN A 265 -13.93 4.99 -14.31
N ILE A 266 -13.71 6.26 -14.00
CA ILE A 266 -14.53 7.36 -14.47
C ILE A 266 -13.87 7.96 -15.71
N ARG A 267 -14.63 8.13 -16.78
CA ARG A 267 -14.18 8.75 -18.01
C ARG A 267 -15.12 9.91 -18.34
N MET A 268 -14.58 10.93 -18.99
CA MET A 268 -15.35 12.09 -19.45
C MET A 268 -15.08 12.31 -20.93
N GLY A 269 -16.07 12.77 -21.65
CA GLY A 269 -15.94 13.05 -23.09
C GLY A 269 -17.14 13.84 -23.60
N SER A 270 -17.12 14.16 -24.89
CA SER A 270 -18.24 14.83 -25.56
C SER A 270 -19.35 13.83 -25.91
N GLU A 271 -20.60 14.26 -25.82
CA GLU A 271 -21.79 13.50 -26.23
C GLU A 271 -21.68 12.93 -27.66
N ALA A 272 -21.06 13.68 -28.57
CA ALA A 272 -20.88 13.26 -29.95
C ALA A 272 -19.58 12.46 -30.21
N GLY A 273 -18.76 12.22 -29.17
CA GLY A 273 -17.45 11.57 -29.29
C GLY A 273 -17.53 10.03 -29.26
N MET A 274 -16.44 9.38 -29.61
CA MET A 274 -16.24 7.94 -29.43
C MET A 274 -15.73 7.64 -28.03
N LEU A 275 -15.87 6.41 -27.53
CA LEU A 275 -15.30 5.99 -26.25
C LEU A 275 -13.77 6.18 -26.22
N ASN A 276 -13.10 5.91 -27.33
CA ASN A 276 -11.66 6.11 -27.43
C ASN A 276 -11.23 7.58 -27.32
N ASP A 277 -12.13 8.52 -27.63
CA ASP A 277 -11.91 9.97 -27.50
C ASP A 277 -12.17 10.48 -26.07
N THR A 278 -12.84 9.68 -25.23
CA THR A 278 -13.04 10.04 -23.83
C THR A 278 -11.74 9.97 -23.03
N VAL A 279 -11.59 10.86 -22.06
CA VAL A 279 -10.40 10.94 -21.20
C VAL A 279 -10.69 10.25 -19.86
N PRO A 280 -9.86 9.31 -19.40
CA PRO A 280 -9.96 8.82 -18.03
C PRO A 280 -9.64 9.98 -17.08
N VAL A 281 -10.52 10.25 -16.13
CA VAL A 281 -10.34 11.35 -15.17
C VAL A 281 -10.06 10.87 -13.78
N PHE A 282 -10.54 9.66 -13.42
CA PHE A 282 -10.29 9.09 -12.11
C PHE A 282 -10.43 7.57 -12.07
N ARG A 283 -9.76 6.95 -11.08
CA ARG A 283 -9.90 5.55 -10.76
C ARG A 283 -10.13 5.40 -9.25
N PHE A 284 -11.20 4.70 -8.88
CA PHE A 284 -11.60 4.41 -7.52
C PHE A 284 -11.77 2.91 -7.31
N SER A 285 -12.03 2.52 -6.06
CA SER A 285 -12.67 1.26 -5.72
C SER A 285 -14.05 1.54 -5.11
N VAL A 286 -14.99 0.63 -5.32
CA VAL A 286 -16.28 0.70 -4.63
C VAL A 286 -16.07 0.38 -3.15
N ASP A 287 -16.58 1.21 -2.26
CA ASP A 287 -16.62 0.92 -0.84
C ASP A 287 -17.87 0.10 -0.48
N ARG A 288 -19.03 0.66 -0.79
CA ARG A 288 -20.34 0.04 -0.54
C ARG A 288 -21.38 0.56 -1.51
N VAL A 289 -22.47 -0.17 -1.58
CA VAL A 289 -23.72 0.26 -2.24
C VAL A 289 -24.76 0.48 -1.16
N GLU A 290 -25.39 1.63 -1.19
CA GLU A 290 -26.54 1.98 -0.34
C GLU A 290 -27.81 1.93 -1.18
N ILE A 291 -28.86 1.29 -0.67
CA ILE A 291 -30.16 1.22 -1.33
C ILE A 291 -31.06 2.27 -0.71
N ASN A 292 -31.52 3.21 -1.52
CA ASN A 292 -32.37 4.32 -1.07
C ASN A 292 -33.84 3.91 -1.04
N ASP A 293 -34.65 4.65 -0.28
CA ASP A 293 -36.10 4.39 -0.10
C ASP A 293 -36.90 4.48 -1.43
N ASP A 294 -36.38 5.23 -2.40
CA ASP A 294 -37.00 5.38 -3.74
C ASP A 294 -36.56 4.30 -4.74
N GLY A 295 -35.74 3.34 -4.29
CA GLY A 295 -35.19 2.26 -5.12
C GLY A 295 -33.94 2.64 -5.90
N SER A 296 -33.52 3.89 -5.86
CA SER A 296 -32.19 4.28 -6.38
C SER A 296 -31.06 3.70 -5.53
N LYS A 297 -29.85 3.67 -6.06
CA LYS A 297 -28.69 3.16 -5.35
C LYS A 297 -27.57 4.19 -5.35
N THR A 298 -26.98 4.42 -4.18
CA THR A 298 -25.80 5.27 -4.05
C THR A 298 -24.55 4.38 -3.96
N LEU A 299 -23.68 4.53 -4.95
CA LEU A 299 -22.35 3.93 -4.96
C LEU A 299 -21.40 4.87 -4.21
N HIS A 300 -20.84 4.39 -3.12
CA HIS A 300 -19.78 5.09 -2.39
C HIS A 300 -18.42 4.59 -2.86
N PHE A 301 -17.54 5.50 -3.18
CA PHE A 301 -16.21 5.18 -3.68
C PHE A 301 -15.13 5.48 -2.64
N LYS A 302 -14.10 4.65 -2.64
CA LYS A 302 -12.85 4.88 -1.92
C LYS A 302 -11.75 5.24 -2.89
N ASP A 303 -10.79 6.02 -2.40
CA ASP A 303 -9.53 6.22 -3.08
C ASP A 303 -8.92 4.86 -3.46
N ALA A 304 -8.40 4.72 -4.67
CA ALA A 304 -7.71 3.50 -5.10
C ALA A 304 -6.46 3.20 -4.26
N HIS A 305 -6.08 4.10 -3.37
CA HIS A 305 -4.94 3.99 -2.47
C HIS A 305 -5.32 3.86 -0.99
N ASP A 306 -6.51 3.38 -0.69
CA ASP A 306 -6.95 3.03 0.67
C ASP A 306 -5.97 2.06 1.36
N ASP A 307 -5.26 1.26 0.60
CA ASP A 307 -4.24 0.35 1.08
C ASP A 307 -2.92 1.04 1.50
N LEU A 308 -2.74 2.36 1.25
CA LEU A 308 -1.71 3.15 1.95
C LEU A 308 -1.96 3.24 3.45
N ASP A 309 -3.19 3.01 3.90
CA ASP A 309 -3.56 2.90 5.32
C ASP A 309 -3.17 1.55 5.92
N GLY A 310 -2.62 0.65 5.11
CA GLY A 310 -1.99 -0.58 5.56
C GLY A 310 -0.76 -0.34 6.43
N THR A 311 -0.56 -1.19 7.43
CA THR A 311 0.61 -1.12 8.32
C THR A 311 1.87 -1.55 7.58
N ILE A 312 2.94 -0.76 7.67
CA ILE A 312 4.23 -1.05 7.03
C ILE A 312 5.23 -1.79 7.94
N ASN A 313 4.92 -2.00 9.21
CA ASN A 313 5.73 -2.83 10.09
C ASN A 313 5.73 -4.28 9.58
N ARG A 314 6.92 -4.90 9.43
CA ARG A 314 7.05 -6.26 8.91
C ARG A 314 6.68 -7.35 9.90
N GLY A 315 6.62 -7.04 11.19
CA GLY A 315 6.29 -8.01 12.21
C GLY A 315 5.86 -7.41 13.53
N VAL A 316 5.46 -8.29 14.43
CA VAL A 316 5.19 -8.01 15.84
C VAL A 316 6.11 -8.83 16.71
N PHE A 317 6.38 -8.35 17.91
CA PHE A 317 7.17 -9.12 18.88
C PHE A 317 6.41 -10.37 19.33
N LEU A 318 7.13 -11.45 19.51
CA LEU A 318 6.57 -12.72 20.00
C LEU A 318 6.04 -12.57 21.44
N PRO A 319 5.06 -13.38 21.85
CA PRO A 319 4.42 -13.27 23.17
C PRO A 319 5.35 -13.57 24.35
N ASN A 320 6.49 -14.21 24.12
CA ASN A 320 7.48 -14.54 25.15
C ASN A 320 8.43 -13.39 25.50
N ILE A 321 8.35 -12.24 24.81
CA ILE A 321 9.18 -11.08 25.09
C ILE A 321 8.42 -10.17 26.05
N THR A 322 8.80 -10.21 27.34
CA THR A 322 8.14 -9.45 28.40
C THR A 322 8.15 -7.94 28.13
N GLY A 323 6.97 -7.32 28.18
CA GLY A 323 6.79 -5.88 27.94
C GLY A 323 6.70 -5.46 26.47
N LEU A 324 7.07 -6.33 25.52
CA LEU A 324 7.01 -6.07 24.09
C LEU A 324 6.00 -6.97 23.36
N ALA A 325 5.50 -8.03 24.01
CA ALA A 325 4.57 -9.00 23.41
C ALA A 325 3.48 -8.31 22.57
N TRP A 326 3.34 -8.75 21.32
CA TRP A 326 2.36 -8.26 20.33
C TRP A 326 2.53 -6.79 19.91
N LYS A 327 3.52 -6.06 20.40
CA LYS A 327 3.83 -4.73 19.87
C LYS A 327 4.48 -4.84 18.49
N PRO A 328 4.24 -3.89 17.58
CA PRO A 328 4.90 -3.87 16.28
C PRO A 328 6.41 -3.68 16.45
N GLN A 329 7.17 -4.34 15.58
CA GLN A 329 8.61 -4.11 15.49
C GLN A 329 8.87 -2.74 14.84
N PRO A 330 9.90 -2.00 15.28
CA PRO A 330 10.14 -0.65 14.79
C PRO A 330 10.61 -0.62 13.34
N VAL A 331 10.16 0.40 12.60
CA VAL A 331 10.56 0.66 11.22
C VAL A 331 11.74 1.62 11.20
N VAL A 332 12.78 1.27 10.44
CA VAL A 332 13.95 2.13 10.16
C VAL A 332 14.14 2.25 8.65
N ILE A 333 14.14 3.47 8.12
CA ILE A 333 14.40 3.77 6.71
C ILE A 333 15.51 4.82 6.64
N GLY A 334 16.61 4.52 5.93
CA GLY A 334 17.76 5.41 5.81
C GLY A 334 18.58 5.49 7.09
N ALA A 335 19.23 6.63 7.32
CA ALA A 335 20.07 6.89 8.49
C ALA A 335 19.28 7.58 9.60
N VAL A 336 19.16 6.95 10.76
CA VAL A 336 18.35 7.42 11.90
C VAL A 336 19.23 7.52 13.14
N ALA A 337 19.03 8.62 13.88
CA ALA A 337 19.75 8.89 15.12
C ALA A 337 18.98 8.44 16.36
N SER A 338 19.70 8.00 17.39
CA SER A 338 19.17 7.66 18.70
C SER A 338 17.98 6.68 18.68
N VAL A 339 18.06 5.63 17.85
CA VAL A 339 17.04 4.59 17.82
C VAL A 339 17.09 3.79 19.13
N PRO A 340 15.97 3.68 19.88
CA PRO A 340 15.95 2.91 21.11
C PRO A 340 16.12 1.43 20.86
N ALA A 341 17.03 0.80 21.60
CA ALA A 341 17.22 -0.63 21.59
C ALA A 341 16.32 -1.28 22.65
N MET A 342 15.45 -2.19 22.23
CA MET A 342 14.43 -2.82 23.09
C MET A 342 14.86 -4.23 23.48
N GLY A 343 14.90 -4.55 24.78
CA GLY A 343 15.34 -5.85 25.28
C GLY A 343 14.54 -7.02 24.70
N ALA A 344 15.24 -7.97 24.10
CA ALA A 344 14.69 -9.19 23.51
C ALA A 344 14.72 -10.38 24.47
N ASN A 345 15.55 -10.33 25.50
CA ASN A 345 15.73 -11.36 26.51
C ASN A 345 15.75 -10.77 27.94
N SER A 346 15.70 -11.63 28.95
CA SER A 346 15.59 -11.23 30.36
C SER A 346 16.80 -10.48 30.91
N ASP A 347 17.97 -10.68 30.33
CA ASP A 347 19.24 -10.07 30.74
C ASP A 347 19.66 -8.90 29.84
N ALA A 348 18.80 -8.50 28.90
CA ALA A 348 19.02 -7.40 27.96
C ALA A 348 20.33 -7.52 27.12
N THR A 349 20.87 -8.73 26.97
CA THR A 349 22.04 -8.96 26.12
C THR A 349 21.68 -9.08 24.64
N ALA A 350 20.40 -9.28 24.29
CA ALA A 350 19.87 -9.16 22.94
C ALA A 350 18.82 -8.05 22.92
N MET A 351 18.93 -7.09 22.01
CA MET A 351 18.05 -5.91 21.95
C MET A 351 17.61 -5.66 20.51
N PHE A 352 16.30 -5.62 20.29
CA PHE A 352 15.71 -5.27 18.98
C PHE A 352 15.87 -3.79 18.68
N VAL A 353 16.19 -3.48 17.41
CA VAL A 353 16.35 -2.10 16.91
C VAL A 353 15.54 -1.82 15.64
N ALA A 354 15.18 -2.86 14.86
CA ALA A 354 14.44 -2.68 13.61
C ALA A 354 13.68 -3.96 13.21
N ASP A 355 12.71 -3.84 12.31
CA ASP A 355 11.96 -4.94 11.68
C ASP A 355 12.63 -5.49 10.41
N GLY A 356 13.78 -4.94 10.03
CA GLY A 356 14.58 -5.32 8.87
C GLY A 356 16.07 -5.13 9.11
N PRO A 357 16.92 -5.50 8.15
CA PRO A 357 18.36 -5.40 8.33
C PRO A 357 18.82 -3.95 8.45
N VAL A 358 19.64 -3.68 9.48
CA VAL A 358 20.29 -2.40 9.69
C VAL A 358 21.78 -2.56 10.02
N PHE A 359 22.51 -1.48 9.80
CA PHE A 359 23.91 -1.31 10.21
C PHE A 359 23.94 -0.38 11.41
N ALA A 360 24.63 -0.77 12.47
CA ALA A 360 24.82 0.06 13.65
C ALA A 360 26.17 0.79 13.56
N ASP A 361 26.11 2.11 13.42
CA ASP A 361 27.31 2.93 13.28
C ASP A 361 27.84 3.42 14.63
N VAL A 362 26.95 3.80 15.54
CA VAL A 362 27.24 4.22 16.90
C VAL A 362 26.22 3.61 17.84
N VAL A 363 26.66 2.91 18.85
CA VAL A 363 25.80 2.40 19.93
C VAL A 363 26.17 3.11 21.22
N MET A 364 25.19 3.55 21.99
CA MET A 364 25.38 4.33 23.20
C MET A 364 24.61 3.68 24.36
N ASP A 365 25.29 3.48 25.47
CA ASP A 365 24.70 3.12 26.75
C ASP A 365 24.60 4.36 27.63
N ARG A 366 23.39 4.83 27.92
CA ARG A 366 23.14 6.07 28.70
C ARG A 366 23.90 7.29 28.14
N GLY A 367 23.99 7.41 26.82
CA GLY A 367 24.66 8.51 26.14
C GLY A 367 26.18 8.36 25.99
N ASP A 368 26.81 7.39 26.63
CA ASP A 368 28.23 7.07 26.44
C ASP A 368 28.40 6.10 25.26
N THR A 369 29.37 6.39 24.40
CA THR A 369 29.63 5.58 23.20
C THR A 369 30.28 4.25 23.60
N MET A 370 29.66 3.16 23.21
CA MET A 370 30.18 1.82 23.46
C MET A 370 31.39 1.53 22.54
N GLU A 371 32.43 0.92 23.11
CA GLU A 371 33.62 0.50 22.37
C GLU A 371 33.29 -0.56 21.31
N PRO A 372 33.84 -0.44 20.09
CA PRO A 372 33.69 -1.45 19.06
C PRO A 372 34.12 -2.84 19.58
N GLY A 373 33.27 -3.84 19.34
CA GLY A 373 33.48 -5.20 19.81
C GLY A 373 32.90 -5.53 21.18
N THR A 374 32.25 -4.58 21.90
CA THR A 374 31.43 -4.88 23.07
C THR A 374 30.03 -5.31 22.67
N TYR A 375 29.65 -5.07 21.44
CA TYR A 375 28.40 -5.50 20.80
C TYR A 375 28.65 -6.02 19.39
N THR A 376 27.67 -6.73 18.83
CA THR A 376 27.61 -7.13 17.43
C THR A 376 26.18 -6.96 16.93
N VAL A 377 26.01 -6.80 15.62
CA VAL A 377 24.68 -6.84 14.99
C VAL A 377 24.36 -8.29 14.64
N SER A 378 23.14 -8.73 14.90
CA SER A 378 22.68 -10.09 14.54
C SER A 378 22.78 -10.34 13.03
N PRO A 379 22.87 -11.58 12.56
CA PRO A 379 23.01 -11.89 11.13
C PRO A 379 21.84 -11.40 10.27
N ASP A 380 20.65 -11.26 10.84
CA ASP A 380 19.46 -10.69 10.21
C ASP A 380 19.41 -9.16 10.26
N GLY A 381 20.35 -8.54 10.96
CA GLY A 381 20.44 -7.09 11.10
C GLY A 381 19.40 -6.45 12.02
N GLN A 382 18.58 -7.23 12.73
CA GLN A 382 17.45 -6.71 13.51
C GLN A 382 17.78 -6.44 14.98
N GLN A 383 18.86 -7.02 15.49
CA GLN A 383 19.20 -6.97 16.90
C GLN A 383 20.66 -6.55 17.14
N LEU A 384 20.86 -5.86 18.24
CA LEU A 384 22.16 -5.68 18.85
C LEU A 384 22.40 -6.80 19.88
N ILE A 385 23.50 -7.50 19.76
CA ILE A 385 23.92 -8.56 20.69
C ILE A 385 25.05 -8.01 21.54
N MET A 386 24.81 -7.80 22.83
CA MET A 386 25.76 -7.26 23.79
C MET A 386 26.61 -8.38 24.42
N LYS A 387 27.89 -8.16 24.67
CA LYS A 387 28.74 -9.10 25.39
C LYS A 387 28.43 -9.16 26.88
N SER A 388 27.91 -8.09 27.44
CA SER A 388 27.46 -7.99 28.83
C SER A 388 26.19 -7.13 28.91
N PRO A 389 25.33 -7.34 29.91
CA PRO A 389 24.13 -6.51 30.08
C PRO A 389 24.48 -5.02 30.16
N PRO A 390 23.88 -4.17 29.31
CA PRO A 390 24.08 -2.72 29.38
C PRO A 390 23.30 -2.09 30.53
N VAL A 391 23.66 -0.88 30.89
CA VAL A 391 22.87 -0.06 31.80
C VAL A 391 21.94 0.79 30.96
N THR A 392 20.71 0.33 30.77
CA THR A 392 19.70 0.99 29.92
C THR A 392 19.35 2.42 30.36
N PRO A 393 18.91 3.30 29.41
CA PRO A 393 18.53 3.04 28.03
C PRO A 393 19.74 2.98 27.07
N VAL A 394 19.68 2.02 26.14
CA VAL A 394 20.61 1.93 25.02
C VAL A 394 19.93 2.53 23.79
N VAL A 395 20.67 3.37 23.09
CA VAL A 395 20.25 3.93 21.79
C VAL A 395 21.34 3.75 20.75
N ALA A 396 20.95 3.69 19.48
CA ALA A 396 21.91 3.51 18.39
C ALA A 396 21.64 4.47 17.22
N ASP A 397 22.70 4.95 16.59
CA ASP A 397 22.61 5.57 15.27
C ASP A 397 22.69 4.43 14.23
N LEU A 398 21.64 4.27 13.45
CA LEU A 398 21.44 3.14 12.53
C LEU A 398 21.30 3.61 11.08
N SER A 399 21.60 2.72 10.14
CA SER A 399 21.25 2.89 8.73
C SER A 399 20.68 1.61 8.13
N SER A 400 19.59 1.70 7.38
CA SER A 400 19.02 0.57 6.63
C SER A 400 19.60 0.42 5.20
N VAL A 401 20.37 1.40 4.72
CA VAL A 401 20.90 1.41 3.34
C VAL A 401 22.31 0.79 3.26
N GLY A 402 23.15 1.06 4.26
CA GLY A 402 24.52 0.57 4.30
C GLY A 402 25.32 1.12 5.49
N PRO A 403 26.54 0.65 5.71
CA PRO A 403 27.38 1.15 6.79
C PRO A 403 27.81 2.61 6.55
N GLY A 404 28.15 3.33 7.62
CA GLY A 404 28.62 4.72 7.56
C GLY A 404 27.50 5.74 7.47
N GLN A 405 26.39 5.49 8.18
CA GLN A 405 25.26 6.43 8.30
C GLN A 405 24.71 6.88 6.93
N GLN A 406 24.39 5.91 6.10
CA GLN A 406 23.85 6.14 4.75
C GLN A 406 22.37 6.52 4.82
N PRO A 407 21.99 7.77 4.45
CA PRO A 407 20.58 8.15 4.34
C PRO A 407 19.94 7.49 3.12
N ALA A 408 18.60 7.36 3.14
CA ALA A 408 17.84 6.90 1.98
C ALA A 408 17.46 8.08 1.09
N THR A 409 17.61 7.95 -0.24
CA THR A 409 17.03 8.91 -1.18
C THR A 409 15.51 8.84 -1.13
N LEU A 410 14.81 9.84 -1.67
CA LEU A 410 13.34 9.81 -1.72
C LEU A 410 12.83 8.57 -2.44
N GLN A 411 13.45 8.22 -3.57
CA GLN A 411 13.11 7.01 -4.33
C GLN A 411 13.29 5.73 -3.50
N GLN A 412 14.38 5.61 -2.76
CA GLN A 412 14.64 4.45 -1.90
C GLN A 412 13.63 4.37 -0.74
N ALA A 413 13.32 5.50 -0.10
CA ALA A 413 12.37 5.55 1.00
C ALA A 413 10.95 5.20 0.55
N MET A 414 10.48 5.79 -0.56
CA MET A 414 9.16 5.46 -1.13
C MET A 414 9.13 4.02 -1.62
N GLY A 415 10.21 3.52 -2.23
CA GLY A 415 10.33 2.13 -2.68
C GLY A 415 10.23 1.11 -1.54
N ASP A 416 10.83 1.39 -0.37
CA ASP A 416 10.70 0.53 0.82
C ASP A 416 9.26 0.53 1.34
N ILE A 417 8.62 1.70 1.45
CA ILE A 417 7.22 1.81 1.89
C ILE A 417 6.29 1.04 0.93
N MET A 418 6.42 1.26 -0.39
CA MET A 418 5.61 0.58 -1.39
C MET A 418 5.86 -0.92 -1.41
N GLY A 419 7.12 -1.35 -1.24
CA GLY A 419 7.49 -2.76 -1.12
C GLY A 419 6.88 -3.44 0.11
N ARG A 420 6.83 -2.75 1.26
CA ARG A 420 6.19 -3.24 2.49
C ARG A 420 4.68 -3.39 2.34
N LEU A 421 4.04 -2.50 1.58
CA LEU A 421 2.61 -2.55 1.26
C LEU A 421 2.27 -3.51 0.10
N GLY A 422 3.28 -4.09 -0.57
CA GLY A 422 3.06 -4.91 -1.77
C GLY A 422 2.55 -4.13 -2.97
N LYS A 423 2.80 -2.80 -3.03
CA LYS A 423 2.31 -1.90 -4.06
C LYS A 423 3.24 -1.80 -5.25
N SER A 424 2.70 -2.01 -6.45
CA SER A 424 3.41 -1.80 -7.72
C SER A 424 2.93 -0.58 -8.52
N ALA A 425 1.73 -0.07 -8.22
CA ALA A 425 1.10 1.02 -8.97
C ALA A 425 1.58 2.40 -8.48
N TRP A 426 2.88 2.68 -8.57
CA TRP A 426 3.48 3.98 -8.30
C TRP A 426 4.57 4.31 -9.32
N VAL A 427 4.82 5.60 -9.53
CA VAL A 427 5.77 6.07 -10.56
C VAL A 427 7.11 6.42 -9.90
N ALA A 428 7.97 5.42 -9.78
CA ALA A 428 9.29 5.55 -9.16
C ALA A 428 10.18 6.62 -9.82
N THR A 429 9.99 6.87 -11.12
CA THR A 429 10.74 7.88 -11.87
C THR A 429 10.45 9.31 -11.41
N ASP A 430 9.29 9.58 -10.80
CA ASP A 430 8.99 10.90 -10.24
C ASP A 430 9.89 11.19 -9.03
N CYS A 431 10.02 10.23 -8.12
CA CYS A 431 10.93 10.35 -6.97
C CYS A 431 12.39 10.44 -7.43
N ALA A 432 12.81 9.63 -8.41
CA ALA A 432 14.15 9.71 -8.99
C ALA A 432 14.43 11.09 -9.63
N ALA A 433 13.43 11.70 -10.28
CA ALA A 433 13.56 13.04 -10.85
C ALA A 433 13.71 14.10 -9.74
N ILE A 434 13.00 13.96 -8.62
CA ILE A 434 13.15 14.85 -7.45
C ILE A 434 14.56 14.68 -6.87
N ASP A 435 15.04 13.45 -6.64
CA ASP A 435 16.38 13.17 -6.15
C ASP A 435 17.47 13.77 -7.08
N ALA A 436 17.33 13.58 -8.38
CA ALA A 436 18.26 14.13 -9.36
C ALA A 436 18.26 15.67 -9.40
N ALA A 437 17.09 16.29 -9.26
CA ALA A 437 16.95 17.75 -9.25
C ALA A 437 17.48 18.38 -7.96
N THR A 438 17.50 17.65 -6.85
CA THR A 438 17.95 18.15 -5.55
C THR A 438 19.40 17.84 -5.26
N GLY A 439 19.87 16.68 -5.66
CA GLY A 439 21.19 16.15 -5.31
C GLY A 439 21.37 15.91 -3.80
N TYR A 440 20.26 15.78 -3.05
CA TYR A 440 20.33 15.53 -1.60
C TYR A 440 20.82 14.12 -1.32
N ALA A 441 21.58 13.99 -0.24
CA ALA A 441 22.04 12.66 0.20
C ALA A 441 20.86 11.80 0.69
N GLY A 442 19.84 12.44 1.29
CA GLY A 442 18.61 11.79 1.67
C GLY A 442 18.21 11.95 3.14
N ILE A 443 17.33 11.08 3.57
CA ILE A 443 16.60 11.15 4.85
C ILE A 443 16.84 9.93 5.74
N GLY A 444 16.41 10.05 7.00
CA GLY A 444 16.21 8.95 7.95
C GLY A 444 14.85 9.03 8.62
N TYR A 445 14.12 7.94 8.62
CA TYR A 445 12.79 7.84 9.21
C TYR A 445 12.71 6.68 10.21
N TYR A 446 12.09 6.93 11.34
CA TYR A 446 11.84 5.95 12.40
C TYR A 446 10.38 5.95 12.84
N ALA A 447 9.83 4.76 13.05
CA ALA A 447 8.57 4.58 13.73
C ALA A 447 8.66 3.40 14.72
N GLY A 448 8.49 3.69 16.00
CA GLY A 448 8.54 2.70 17.09
C GLY A 448 7.23 1.99 17.37
N ASN A 449 6.14 2.44 16.74
CA ASN A 449 4.78 1.89 16.89
C ASN A 449 4.25 1.42 15.54
N ALA A 450 3.03 0.87 15.53
CA ALA A 450 2.33 0.63 14.28
C ALA A 450 2.19 1.93 13.50
N ILE A 451 2.59 1.88 12.23
CA ILE A 451 2.55 3.03 11.34
C ILE A 451 1.99 2.63 9.99
N THR A 452 1.15 3.47 9.41
CA THR A 452 0.62 3.26 8.06
C THR A 452 1.59 3.78 7.01
N GLY A 453 1.47 3.29 5.78
CA GLY A 453 2.25 3.83 4.67
C GLY A 453 1.94 5.31 4.44
N ARG A 454 0.68 5.72 4.56
CA ARG A 454 0.23 7.11 4.44
C ARG A 454 0.92 8.00 5.47
N ASP A 455 0.92 7.62 6.74
CA ASP A 455 1.56 8.41 7.80
C ASP A 455 3.07 8.52 7.60
N ALA A 456 3.72 7.42 7.19
CA ALA A 456 5.16 7.43 6.91
C ALA A 456 5.50 8.36 5.74
N MET A 457 4.71 8.32 4.65
CA MET A 457 4.86 9.23 3.52
C MET A 457 4.61 10.68 3.93
N SER A 458 3.55 10.93 4.73
CA SER A 458 3.22 12.27 5.24
C SER A 458 4.32 12.86 6.13
N ALA A 459 5.09 12.02 6.82
CA ALA A 459 6.26 12.44 7.57
C ALA A 459 7.49 12.75 6.68
N ILE A 460 7.68 12.00 5.59
CA ILE A 460 8.88 12.10 4.73
C ILE A 460 8.76 13.24 3.72
N LEU A 461 7.62 13.36 3.02
CA LEU A 461 7.43 14.28 1.89
C LEU A 461 7.68 15.75 2.22
N PRO A 462 7.30 16.28 3.41
CA PRO A 462 7.58 17.68 3.78
C PRO A 462 9.07 18.04 3.76
N SER A 463 9.97 17.07 4.01
CA SER A 463 11.42 17.30 3.96
C SER A 463 11.88 17.76 2.56
N TYR A 464 11.21 17.31 1.51
CA TYR A 464 11.48 17.70 0.12
C TYR A 464 10.54 18.80 -0.40
N SER A 465 9.63 19.33 0.44
CA SER A 465 8.48 20.13 -0.01
C SER A 465 7.75 19.45 -1.17
N ALA A 466 7.55 18.15 -1.03
CA ALA A 466 6.92 17.29 -2.03
C ALA A 466 5.52 16.87 -1.60
N ALA A 467 4.73 16.43 -2.56
CA ALA A 467 3.40 15.87 -2.36
C ALA A 467 3.21 14.63 -3.26
N CYS A 468 2.27 13.79 -2.87
CA CYS A 468 1.85 12.63 -3.61
C CYS A 468 0.37 12.75 -3.98
N TYR A 469 0.00 12.35 -5.18
CA TYR A 469 -1.37 12.33 -5.67
C TYR A 469 -1.60 11.14 -6.60
N GLN A 470 -2.86 10.82 -6.84
CA GLN A 470 -3.24 9.79 -7.80
C GLN A 470 -3.46 10.41 -9.18
N ASP A 471 -2.89 9.80 -10.22
CA ASP A 471 -3.18 10.17 -11.59
C ASP A 471 -4.46 9.45 -12.12
N PRO A 472 -4.98 9.83 -13.29
CA PRO A 472 -6.18 9.20 -13.86
C PRO A 472 -6.06 7.70 -14.15
N SER A 473 -4.86 7.16 -14.24
CA SER A 473 -4.63 5.73 -14.40
C SER A 473 -4.70 4.96 -13.08
N GLY A 474 -4.76 5.67 -11.96
CA GLY A 474 -4.71 5.12 -10.61
C GLY A 474 -3.29 4.92 -10.10
N ALA A 475 -2.27 5.45 -10.76
CA ALA A 475 -0.90 5.37 -10.26
C ALA A 475 -0.59 6.53 -9.31
N LEU A 476 0.21 6.25 -8.27
CA LEU A 476 0.74 7.28 -7.38
C LEU A 476 1.84 8.07 -8.07
N ARG A 477 1.66 9.38 -8.13
CA ARG A 477 2.59 10.35 -8.68
C ARG A 477 3.16 11.21 -7.57
N PHE A 478 4.39 11.63 -7.76
CA PHE A 478 5.08 12.50 -6.82
C PHE A 478 5.49 13.79 -7.51
N THR A 479 5.28 14.90 -6.82
CA THR A 479 5.66 16.21 -7.33
C THR A 479 6.23 17.06 -6.21
N ARG A 480 6.94 18.14 -6.56
CA ARG A 480 7.58 19.05 -5.63
C ARG A 480 7.17 20.49 -5.93
N VAL A 481 6.99 21.30 -4.89
CA VAL A 481 6.73 22.72 -5.13
C VAL A 481 7.94 23.37 -5.79
N VAL A 482 7.69 24.05 -6.89
CA VAL A 482 8.69 24.84 -7.62
C VAL A 482 8.15 26.24 -7.87
N ALA A 483 9.02 27.23 -8.02
CA ALA A 483 8.61 28.54 -8.50
C ALA A 483 8.11 28.44 -9.94
N PRO A 484 6.81 28.71 -10.23
CA PRO A 484 6.26 28.46 -11.55
C PRO A 484 6.99 29.21 -12.66
N GLU A 485 7.52 30.39 -12.37
CA GLU A 485 8.32 31.21 -13.30
C GLU A 485 9.66 30.58 -13.69
N SER A 486 10.19 29.66 -12.87
CA SER A 486 11.44 28.96 -13.19
C SER A 486 11.25 27.80 -14.17
N TYR A 487 10.02 27.40 -14.43
CA TYR A 487 9.72 26.30 -15.36
C TYR A 487 9.90 26.74 -16.81
N THR A 488 10.75 26.05 -17.55
CA THR A 488 11.10 26.38 -18.94
C THR A 488 10.38 25.51 -19.98
N GLY A 489 9.70 24.44 -19.56
CA GLY A 489 8.95 23.55 -20.45
C GLY A 489 7.69 24.21 -21.04
N ALA A 490 7.04 23.49 -21.97
CA ALA A 490 5.72 23.89 -22.46
C ALA A 490 4.70 23.85 -21.30
N PRO A 491 3.80 24.83 -21.18
CA PRO A 491 2.74 24.78 -20.17
C PRO A 491 1.77 23.65 -20.50
N ALA A 492 1.23 23.00 -19.46
CA ALA A 492 0.24 21.93 -19.60
C ALA A 492 -1.09 22.47 -20.19
N PHE A 493 -1.36 23.75 -19.96
CA PHE A 493 -2.49 24.48 -20.54
C PHE A 493 -2.14 25.97 -20.67
N ASP A 494 -2.87 26.66 -21.52
CA ASP A 494 -2.73 28.09 -21.74
C ASP A 494 -4.13 28.71 -21.82
N LEU A 495 -4.56 29.38 -20.76
CA LEU A 495 -5.89 29.94 -20.62
C LEU A 495 -5.86 31.46 -20.78
N GLY A 496 -6.70 31.97 -21.66
CA GLY A 496 -7.00 33.38 -21.81
C GLY A 496 -8.32 33.75 -21.11
N GLU A 497 -8.63 35.04 -21.06
CA GLU A 497 -9.84 35.57 -20.43
C GLU A 497 -11.12 35.03 -21.10
N VAL A 498 -11.05 34.69 -22.38
CA VAL A 498 -12.18 34.17 -23.17
C VAL A 498 -12.55 32.72 -22.81
N ASP A 499 -11.59 31.97 -22.23
CA ASP A 499 -11.76 30.56 -21.86
C ASP A 499 -12.42 30.39 -20.49
N LEU A 500 -12.60 31.51 -19.76
CA LEU A 500 -13.14 31.51 -18.40
C LEU A 500 -14.66 31.56 -18.40
N ALA A 501 -15.27 30.74 -17.55
CA ALA A 501 -16.71 30.74 -17.33
C ALA A 501 -17.15 31.90 -16.42
N GLU A 502 -16.29 32.29 -15.47
CA GLU A 502 -16.55 33.31 -14.47
C GLU A 502 -15.31 34.19 -14.26
N ASP A 503 -15.49 35.31 -13.55
CA ASP A 503 -14.38 36.17 -13.15
C ASP A 503 -13.39 35.40 -12.24
N LEU A 504 -12.11 35.52 -12.55
CA LEU A 504 -11.05 34.92 -11.78
C LEU A 504 -11.01 35.48 -10.34
N LEU A 505 -10.99 34.58 -9.35
CA LEU A 505 -10.78 34.95 -7.95
C LEU A 505 -9.29 34.89 -7.60
N CYS A 506 -8.80 35.92 -6.91
CA CYS A 506 -7.41 35.99 -6.45
C CYS A 506 -7.37 36.09 -4.93
N VAL A 507 -6.67 35.19 -4.28
CA VAL A 507 -6.48 35.14 -2.83
C VAL A 507 -4.99 35.12 -2.53
N PRO A 508 -4.48 36.00 -1.65
CA PRO A 508 -3.08 35.94 -1.22
C PRO A 508 -2.76 34.61 -0.58
N ASP A 509 -1.60 34.03 -0.93
CA ASP A 509 -1.05 32.89 -0.19
C ASP A 509 -0.47 33.38 1.13
N ASP A 510 -1.06 32.97 2.24
CA ASP A 510 -0.60 33.31 3.59
C ASP A 510 0.43 32.32 4.14
N ALA A 511 0.66 31.20 3.44
CA ALA A 511 1.63 30.15 3.77
C ALA A 511 1.74 29.89 5.30
N PRO A 512 0.69 29.36 5.94
CA PRO A 512 0.53 29.35 7.40
C PRO A 512 1.65 28.63 8.15
N ASN A 513 2.30 27.67 7.51
CA ASN A 513 3.38 26.87 8.09
C ASN A 513 4.78 27.31 7.60
N LEU A 514 4.89 28.45 6.93
CA LEU A 514 6.18 28.95 6.46
C LEU A 514 7.08 29.32 7.64
N THR A 515 8.28 28.76 7.63
CA THR A 515 9.35 29.10 8.58
C THR A 515 10.67 29.26 7.84
N ARG A 516 11.58 30.05 8.38
CA ARG A 516 12.97 30.15 7.89
C ARG A 516 13.92 29.19 8.60
N ARG A 517 13.41 28.41 9.53
CA ARG A 517 14.21 27.47 10.33
C ARG A 517 13.87 26.04 9.96
N MET A 518 14.87 25.25 9.68
CA MET A 518 14.71 23.82 9.43
C MET A 518 15.58 23.04 10.40
N ALA A 519 14.93 22.26 11.25
CA ALA A 519 15.59 21.30 12.11
C ALA A 519 15.84 20.01 11.30
N TYR A 520 16.97 19.38 11.53
CA TYR A 520 17.35 18.17 10.81
C TYR A 520 18.00 17.14 11.74
N ARG A 521 18.13 15.91 11.28
CA ARG A 521 18.64 14.78 12.05
C ARG A 521 17.80 14.59 13.33
N PRO A 522 16.51 14.25 13.20
CA PRO A 522 15.68 13.98 14.36
C PRO A 522 16.21 12.79 15.15
N ASN A 523 16.13 12.86 16.48
CA ASN A 523 16.37 11.73 17.35
C ASN A 523 15.09 10.87 17.40
N ALA A 524 15.22 9.57 17.16
CA ALA A 524 14.11 8.64 17.31
C ALA A 524 13.61 8.59 18.76
N GLN A 525 14.55 8.74 19.71
CA GLN A 525 14.27 8.92 21.12
C GLN A 525 15.16 10.04 21.68
N ALA A 526 14.56 11.08 22.26
CA ALA A 526 15.28 12.04 23.07
C ALA A 526 15.55 11.45 24.46
N LEU A 527 16.78 11.53 24.94
CA LEU A 527 17.16 11.07 26.27
C LEU A 527 16.98 12.18 27.30
N SER A 528 16.32 11.86 28.43
CA SER A 528 16.22 12.80 29.54
C SER A 528 17.55 12.92 30.29
N ALA A 529 17.71 13.94 31.13
CA ALA A 529 18.91 14.10 31.95
C ALA A 529 19.18 12.91 32.87
N SER A 530 18.13 12.21 33.32
CA SER A 530 18.23 10.98 34.12
C SER A 530 18.67 9.75 33.34
N ASP A 531 18.50 9.79 32.01
CA ASP A 531 18.90 8.70 31.12
C ASP A 531 20.39 8.77 30.73
N LEU A 532 21.07 9.84 31.07
CA LEU A 532 22.47 10.08 30.74
C LEU A 532 23.37 9.73 31.94
N VAL A 533 24.56 9.19 31.66
CA VAL A 533 25.55 8.86 32.71
C VAL A 533 26.05 10.13 33.37
N THR A 534 25.98 10.18 34.72
CA THR A 534 26.48 11.30 35.51
C THR A 534 27.65 10.93 36.43
N ASP A 535 27.82 9.62 36.71
CA ASP A 535 28.65 9.18 37.84
C ASP A 535 30.01 8.56 37.46
N VAL A 536 30.22 8.17 36.19
CA VAL A 536 31.43 7.45 35.77
C VAL A 536 32.19 8.13 34.64
N VAL A 537 31.48 8.70 33.68
CA VAL A 537 32.02 9.49 32.58
C VAL A 537 31.16 10.73 32.42
N ASP A 538 31.74 11.91 32.51
CA ASP A 538 31.01 13.15 32.31
C ASP A 538 30.68 13.31 30.81
N VAL A 539 29.44 13.01 30.43
CA VAL A 539 28.97 13.24 29.06
C VAL A 539 29.05 14.76 28.81
N PRO A 540 29.81 15.22 27.79
CA PRO A 540 29.95 16.63 27.51
C PRO A 540 28.60 17.35 27.29
N GLN A 541 28.46 18.61 27.69
CA GLN A 541 27.20 19.36 27.59
C GLN A 541 26.66 19.35 26.16
N TRP A 542 27.50 19.54 25.13
CA TRP A 542 27.08 19.47 23.72
C TRP A 542 26.44 18.15 23.35
N ARG A 543 26.93 17.05 23.95
CA ARG A 543 26.38 15.70 23.71
C ARG A 543 25.03 15.53 24.43
N ARG A 544 24.88 16.08 25.62
CA ARG A 544 23.61 16.09 26.35
C ARG A 544 22.55 16.87 25.58
N ASP A 545 22.93 18.04 25.05
CA ASP A 545 22.04 18.87 24.22
C ASP A 545 21.64 18.14 22.92
N GLU A 546 22.59 17.44 22.29
CA GLU A 546 22.35 16.65 21.09
C GLU A 546 21.38 15.49 21.33
N LEU A 547 21.57 14.73 22.41
CA LEU A 547 20.76 13.54 22.71
C LEU A 547 19.44 13.87 23.39
N GLY A 548 19.37 14.98 24.12
CA GLY A 548 18.16 15.43 24.83
C GLY A 548 17.18 16.19 23.95
N GLY A 549 17.60 16.64 22.77
CA GLY A 549 16.75 17.37 21.83
C GLY A 549 15.87 16.45 20.97
N LEU A 550 14.76 17.00 20.46
CA LEU A 550 13.94 16.30 19.45
C LEU A 550 14.69 16.16 18.12
N PHE A 551 15.68 17.01 17.88
CA PHE A 551 16.55 16.99 16.68
C PHE A 551 17.94 17.48 17.08
N ARG A 552 18.95 17.06 16.33
CA ARG A 552 20.35 17.34 16.68
C ARG A 552 20.84 18.72 16.29
N ALA A 553 20.28 19.33 15.25
CA ALA A 553 20.69 20.66 14.81
C ALA A 553 19.60 21.35 13.96
N GLN A 554 19.78 22.63 13.70
CA GLN A 554 18.93 23.42 12.81
C GLN A 554 19.75 24.32 11.90
N VAL A 555 19.18 24.66 10.75
CA VAL A 555 19.72 25.63 9.79
C VAL A 555 18.73 26.76 9.56
N TYR A 556 19.23 27.87 9.04
CA TYR A 556 18.44 29.06 8.77
C TYR A 556 18.49 29.37 7.28
N GLY A 557 17.34 29.59 6.68
CA GLY A 557 17.23 29.97 5.27
C GLY A 557 17.82 31.35 4.99
N ALA A 558 18.66 31.41 3.98
CA ALA A 558 19.33 32.63 3.56
C ALA A 558 18.41 33.55 2.75
N GLY A 559 18.53 34.85 2.97
CA GLY A 559 17.81 35.91 2.26
C GLY A 559 16.55 36.39 2.97
N ALA A 560 15.92 37.42 2.40
CA ALA A 560 14.71 38.01 2.95
C ALA A 560 13.46 37.44 2.30
N LEU A 561 12.46 37.16 3.09
CA LEU A 561 11.11 36.86 2.62
C LEU A 561 10.38 38.15 2.24
N HIS A 562 9.34 38.02 1.39
CA HIS A 562 8.45 39.16 1.15
C HIS A 562 7.78 39.61 2.47
N PRO A 563 7.60 40.95 2.70
CA PRO A 563 7.05 41.46 3.96
C PRO A 563 5.67 40.89 4.36
N HIS A 564 4.94 40.30 3.44
CA HIS A 564 3.70 39.59 3.72
C HIS A 564 3.91 38.41 4.68
N TYR A 565 5.07 37.75 4.66
CA TYR A 565 5.37 36.55 5.42
C TYR A 565 6.13 36.81 6.73
N ARG A 566 5.82 37.90 7.42
CA ARG A 566 6.55 38.36 8.65
C ARG A 566 6.56 37.30 9.77
N ARG A 567 5.55 36.43 9.83
CA ARG A 567 5.44 35.38 10.87
C ARG A 567 6.47 34.28 10.73
N ALA A 568 7.02 34.07 9.54
CA ALA A 568 7.99 33.02 9.27
C ALA A 568 9.27 33.10 10.10
N ASP A 569 9.68 34.29 10.55
CA ASP A 569 10.86 34.46 11.38
C ASP A 569 10.63 34.03 12.85
N ALA A 570 9.40 34.13 13.33
CA ALA A 570 9.00 33.71 14.68
C ALA A 570 8.42 32.28 14.74
N ALA A 571 8.13 31.69 13.60
CA ALA A 571 7.55 30.35 13.53
C ALA A 571 8.53 29.29 14.03
N ASP A 572 8.01 28.20 14.59
CA ASP A 572 8.82 27.04 14.98
C ASP A 572 9.51 26.42 13.78
N PRO A 573 10.70 25.80 13.97
CA PRO A 573 11.38 25.12 12.87
C PRO A 573 10.54 23.94 12.36
N ILE A 574 10.50 23.77 11.04
CA ILE A 574 10.03 22.48 10.51
C ILE A 574 11.07 21.42 10.85
N VAL A 575 10.62 20.27 11.32
CA VAL A 575 11.48 19.11 11.52
C VAL A 575 11.54 18.32 10.22
N ALA A 576 12.67 18.44 9.51
CA ALA A 576 12.94 17.67 8.31
C ALA A 576 13.75 16.41 8.66
N LEU A 577 13.52 15.36 7.91
CA LEU A 577 14.17 14.06 8.13
C LEU A 577 15.56 13.97 7.50
N PHE A 578 16.11 15.05 6.98
CA PHE A 578 17.45 15.08 6.38
C PHE A 578 18.52 14.64 7.38
N TRP A 579 19.45 13.83 6.87
CA TRP A 579 20.62 13.43 7.64
C TRP A 579 21.72 14.49 7.63
N ARG A 580 21.89 15.21 6.52
CA ARG A 580 22.97 16.19 6.33
C ARG A 580 22.49 17.63 6.46
N ALA A 581 23.33 18.45 7.10
CA ALA A 581 23.11 19.90 7.19
C ALA A 581 23.01 20.57 5.82
N THR A 582 23.81 20.11 4.86
CA THR A 582 23.84 20.65 3.49
C THR A 582 22.50 20.51 2.79
N ASP A 583 21.81 19.38 2.99
CA ASP A 583 20.52 19.11 2.35
C ASP A 583 19.42 19.97 2.97
N ALA A 584 19.41 20.04 4.30
CA ALA A 584 18.49 20.91 5.05
C ALA A 584 18.70 22.40 4.69
N GLN A 585 19.97 22.84 4.59
CA GLN A 585 20.28 24.22 4.20
C GLN A 585 19.82 24.52 2.77
N ALA A 586 20.13 23.64 1.83
CA ALA A 586 19.74 23.82 0.43
C ALA A 586 18.22 23.86 0.26
N GLU A 587 17.48 23.02 0.99
CA GLU A 587 16.01 23.01 0.91
C GLU A 587 15.40 24.27 1.52
N ILE A 588 15.83 24.69 2.71
CA ILE A 588 15.27 25.92 3.33
C ILE A 588 15.62 27.17 2.51
N ASP A 589 16.83 27.24 1.94
CA ASP A 589 17.25 28.36 1.06
C ASP A 589 16.37 28.41 -0.19
N ARG A 590 16.06 27.25 -0.77
CA ARG A 590 15.17 27.15 -1.92
C ARG A 590 13.76 27.63 -1.59
N VAL A 591 13.19 27.19 -0.46
CA VAL A 591 11.85 27.63 -0.04
C VAL A 591 11.82 29.12 0.25
N VAL A 592 12.83 29.66 0.94
CA VAL A 592 12.96 31.11 1.18
C VAL A 592 13.04 31.87 -0.16
N ALA A 593 13.77 31.32 -1.16
CA ALA A 593 13.87 31.96 -2.48
C ALA A 593 12.51 32.01 -3.21
N ILE A 594 11.68 30.99 -3.09
CA ILE A 594 10.31 30.96 -3.65
C ILE A 594 9.45 32.07 -3.04
N TYR A 595 9.56 32.30 -1.73
CA TYR A 595 8.76 33.27 -0.97
C TYR A 595 9.39 34.65 -0.83
N ARG A 596 10.45 34.97 -1.60
CA ARG A 596 10.94 36.33 -1.77
C ARG A 596 9.92 37.24 -2.45
N GLN A 597 8.99 36.66 -3.22
CA GLN A 597 7.87 37.34 -3.86
C GLN A 597 6.58 36.96 -3.14
N GLN A 598 5.61 37.88 -3.14
CA GLN A 598 4.26 37.52 -2.68
C GLN A 598 3.63 36.57 -3.69
N ARG A 599 3.04 35.50 -3.18
CA ARG A 599 2.35 34.47 -3.94
C ARG A 599 0.85 34.57 -3.75
N PHE A 600 0.12 34.08 -4.74
CA PHE A 600 -1.33 34.11 -4.76
C PHE A 600 -1.89 32.76 -5.19
N PHE A 601 -3.06 32.44 -4.66
CA PHE A 601 -3.93 31.42 -5.24
C PHE A 601 -4.94 32.08 -6.17
N TYR A 602 -5.12 31.48 -7.33
CA TYR A 602 -6.12 31.90 -8.29
C TYR A 602 -7.13 30.76 -8.47
N ARG A 603 -8.42 31.05 -8.30
CA ARG A 603 -9.49 30.11 -8.62
C ARG A 603 -10.04 30.49 -9.97
N VAL A 604 -10.07 29.54 -10.89
CA VAL A 604 -10.39 29.73 -12.31
C VAL A 604 -11.41 28.69 -12.70
N SER A 605 -12.59 29.11 -13.13
CA SER A 605 -13.62 28.25 -13.73
C SER A 605 -13.47 28.32 -15.25
N VAL A 606 -13.26 27.16 -15.88
CA VAL A 606 -13.02 27.04 -17.32
C VAL A 606 -14.26 26.47 -17.99
N ARG A 607 -14.73 27.13 -19.03
CA ARG A 607 -15.94 26.71 -19.76
C ARG A 607 -15.71 25.43 -20.52
N GLY A 608 -16.62 24.46 -20.33
CA GLY A 608 -16.98 23.42 -21.29
C GLY A 608 -15.85 22.59 -21.90
N ASP A 609 -14.60 22.76 -21.44
CA ASP A 609 -13.47 22.09 -22.05
C ASP A 609 -13.20 20.77 -21.32
N GLN A 610 -14.03 19.77 -21.63
CA GLN A 610 -13.86 18.41 -21.12
C GLN A 610 -12.54 17.78 -21.54
N GLU A 611 -11.88 18.33 -22.58
CA GLU A 611 -10.54 17.92 -23.02
C GLU A 611 -9.44 18.47 -22.11
N LEU A 612 -9.74 19.53 -21.34
CA LEU A 612 -8.79 20.10 -20.38
C LEU A 612 -8.64 19.16 -19.18
N ALA A 613 -7.59 18.36 -19.17
CA ALA A 613 -7.30 17.38 -18.13
C ALA A 613 -6.01 17.72 -17.34
N PRO A 614 -5.87 18.95 -16.77
CA PRO A 614 -4.68 19.27 -15.98
C PRO A 614 -4.64 18.38 -14.75
N GLN A 615 -3.41 18.06 -14.32
CA GLN A 615 -3.16 17.29 -13.12
C GLN A 615 -2.56 18.20 -12.04
N PRO A 616 -2.81 17.92 -10.76
CA PRO A 616 -2.08 18.59 -9.68
C PRO A 616 -0.57 18.51 -9.89
N GLY A 617 0.15 19.58 -9.54
CA GLY A 617 1.60 19.67 -9.72
C GLY A 617 2.06 20.10 -11.12
N GLN A 618 1.20 20.12 -12.13
CA GLN A 618 1.54 20.63 -13.45
C GLN A 618 1.64 22.16 -13.48
N ILE A 619 2.43 22.67 -14.43
CA ILE A 619 2.57 24.12 -14.66
C ILE A 619 1.77 24.50 -15.89
N GLY A 620 0.78 25.36 -15.70
CA GLY A 620 0.01 26.02 -16.75
C GLY A 620 0.41 27.48 -16.94
N ARG A 621 -0.25 28.15 -17.90
CA ARG A 621 -0.17 29.61 -18.09
C ARG A 621 -1.58 30.19 -18.08
N ILE A 622 -1.74 31.36 -17.41
CA ILE A 622 -3.01 32.11 -17.38
C ILE A 622 -2.72 33.53 -17.81
N THR A 623 -3.52 34.04 -18.73
CA THR A 623 -3.53 35.43 -19.18
C THR A 623 -4.87 36.06 -18.80
N TYR A 624 -4.85 37.09 -17.94
CA TYR A 624 -6.06 37.77 -17.47
C TYR A 624 -5.75 39.25 -17.24
N SER A 625 -6.67 40.14 -17.54
CA SER A 625 -6.44 41.60 -17.53
C SER A 625 -6.10 42.19 -16.16
N ARG A 626 -6.35 41.46 -15.07
CA ARG A 626 -6.17 41.91 -13.66
C ARG A 626 -5.17 41.04 -12.91
N TYR A 627 -4.87 41.40 -11.67
CA TYR A 627 -4.06 40.65 -10.70
C TYR A 627 -2.62 40.33 -11.16
N GLY A 628 -2.06 41.15 -12.05
CA GLY A 628 -0.70 40.96 -12.56
C GLY A 628 -0.56 39.83 -13.57
N LEU A 629 -1.66 39.36 -14.16
CA LEU A 629 -1.71 38.24 -15.11
C LEU A 629 -1.74 38.69 -16.58
N ALA A 630 -1.78 40.01 -16.86
CA ALA A 630 -1.96 40.55 -18.24
C ALA A 630 -0.85 40.12 -19.23
N GLY A 631 0.35 39.83 -18.76
CA GLY A 631 1.47 39.34 -19.59
C GLY A 631 1.52 37.81 -19.77
N GLY A 632 0.56 37.10 -19.23
CA GLY A 632 0.61 35.65 -19.17
C GLY A 632 1.55 35.15 -18.06
N LYS A 633 1.02 34.66 -16.97
CA LYS A 633 1.79 34.17 -15.82
C LYS A 633 1.77 32.66 -15.75
N ARG A 634 2.92 32.06 -15.48
CA ARG A 634 3.00 30.63 -15.18
C ARG A 634 2.48 30.36 -13.77
N VAL A 635 1.71 29.30 -13.62
CA VAL A 635 1.05 28.90 -12.39
C VAL A 635 1.14 27.40 -12.17
N LEU A 636 1.26 26.98 -10.91
CA LEU A 636 1.26 25.58 -10.51
C LEU A 636 -0.19 25.15 -10.18
N VAL A 637 -0.66 24.05 -10.72
CA VAL A 637 -1.97 23.48 -10.39
C VAL A 637 -1.91 22.87 -9.00
N ARG A 638 -2.74 23.38 -8.09
CA ARG A 638 -2.93 22.85 -6.75
C ARG A 638 -4.12 21.92 -6.67
N ARG A 639 -5.26 22.34 -7.22
CA ARG A 639 -6.52 21.61 -7.11
C ARG A 639 -7.27 21.66 -8.44
N VAL A 640 -7.86 20.54 -8.78
CA VAL A 640 -8.72 20.36 -9.95
C VAL A 640 -10.06 19.84 -9.45
N GLU A 641 -11.12 20.60 -9.66
CA GLU A 641 -12.50 20.18 -9.41
C GLU A 641 -13.20 20.00 -10.75
N ARG A 642 -13.82 18.86 -10.94
CA ARG A 642 -14.66 18.56 -12.10
C ARG A 642 -16.08 18.31 -11.64
N ASN A 643 -16.98 19.14 -12.11
CA ASN A 643 -18.41 18.96 -11.88
C ASN A 643 -19.09 18.74 -13.23
N PRO A 644 -19.33 17.48 -13.63
CA PRO A 644 -19.95 17.18 -14.91
C PRO A 644 -21.35 17.76 -15.09
N ALA A 645 -22.11 17.91 -14.01
CA ALA A 645 -23.46 18.48 -14.07
C ALA A 645 -23.46 19.97 -14.48
N MET A 646 -22.36 20.68 -14.22
CA MET A 646 -22.20 22.09 -14.63
C MET A 646 -21.37 22.24 -15.91
N GLY A 647 -20.73 21.17 -16.39
CA GLY A 647 -19.87 21.19 -17.55
C GLY A 647 -18.56 21.98 -17.35
N ASP A 648 -18.24 22.34 -16.11
CA ASP A 648 -17.11 23.21 -15.79
C ASP A 648 -15.97 22.46 -15.11
N VAL A 649 -14.74 22.89 -15.42
CA VAL A 649 -13.53 22.50 -14.68
C VAL A 649 -13.06 23.69 -13.87
N VAL A 650 -13.02 23.54 -12.55
CA VAL A 650 -12.54 24.60 -11.65
C VAL A 650 -11.11 24.27 -11.21
N LEU A 651 -10.19 25.16 -11.51
CA LEU A 651 -8.79 25.05 -11.13
C LEU A 651 -8.48 25.98 -9.98
N THR A 652 -7.82 25.48 -8.94
CA THR A 652 -7.08 26.32 -8.01
C THR A 652 -5.59 26.21 -8.35
N VAL A 653 -5.03 27.32 -8.78
CA VAL A 653 -3.63 27.40 -9.19
C VAL A 653 -2.86 28.40 -8.33
N TRP A 654 -1.56 28.21 -8.24
CA TRP A 654 -0.68 29.01 -7.41
C TRP A 654 0.47 29.63 -8.22
N GLY A 655 0.80 30.91 -7.92
CA GLY A 655 1.89 31.58 -8.63
C GLY A 655 2.23 32.98 -8.13
#